data_4518accdf73b57fedbfaadab6c12d436
#
_entry.id   4518accdf73b57fedbfaadab6c12d436
#
_cell.length_a   1.000
_cell.length_b   1.000
_cell.length_c   1.000
_cell.angle_alpha   90.00
_cell.angle_beta   90.00
_cell.angle_gamma   90.00
#
_symmetry.space_group_name_H-M   'P 1'
#
loop_
_entity.id
_entity.type
_entity.pdbx_description
1 polymer ?
#
loop_
_entity_poly.entity_id
_entity_poly.type
_entity_poly.pdbx_seq_one_letter_code
_entity_poly.pdbx_strand_id
1 'polypeptide(L)'
;MRLTEAMQPTPGPVRRRPRPRTRAVAVVAVGLLAGTLTACTDTGDPIEPAAQNLAAALSARNTDQIAFTGTTGAAVTKQLAARSEQLGGIAPKVEVSRVDRPDDDAANVALDVTWDVDATDRDWTYAVTAQLARTDGHWSVTNGDGLIDPSLNAGEELALRRVAPERGDILGAANAAIVTARPVARVGLDKTKVPAAEQDRAARALAAAVSIDPAAYAATVKAAGAQAFVEAITYRDGTHEQERRAAGAVTGAVEVADSLPLAPTADFARPVLGTVGAVTAEMVADSGGRYRAGDTAGLSGLQAQYDERLAGTAGARVLAVPAEGDPRVLFENQAQAGTDVRTTLDPKLQTLAESLLQDQKPASALVAIRPSSGEILAAASGPGSKGYDTAMLGQYAPGSTFKVATSLGLLRTGATPQTNVPCTPSITVDGRTFKNFPGYPASALGTVPLRTAITFSCNTAFIAQHEKIDDAALGSAAGSLGVGRPNETGAAAFLGSVPAGVGKTDHAASMIGQGKVLVSPLAAATMAASVAHGSTVTPTLIVSDPASDAPTTAPAAPSASASPVAPSASSSASSSPATPPATPPATPLSSEEAAGLRTLMRGVVTGGGVDALETVPGGPVYAKTGTAEFGNEDPPQTHSWIIAYQGDLAVAVFVEEGDHGAVTSAPIAARLFTALAK
;
A
#
# COMPACT_ATOMS: atom_id res chain seq x y z
N MET A 1 5.12 0.74 69.95
CA MET A 1 5.02 -0.56 70.68
C MET A 1 4.05 -1.46 69.93
N ARG A 2 4.55 -2.60 69.46
CA ARG A 2 3.87 -3.76 68.81
C ARG A 2 3.32 -3.52 67.39
N LEU A 3 4.05 -3.97 66.34
CA LEU A 3 4.21 -5.34 65.76
C LEU A 3 2.99 -5.75 64.92
N THR A 4 3.18 -5.65 63.59
CA THR A 4 3.39 -6.70 62.59
C THR A 4 2.24 -7.64 62.38
N GLU A 5 1.74 -7.70 61.16
CA GLU A 5 1.77 -8.96 60.40
C GLU A 5 1.55 -8.70 58.94
N ALA A 6 2.47 -9.21 58.13
CA ALA A 6 2.47 -9.12 56.68
C ALA A 6 1.61 -10.29 56.11
N MET A 7 0.68 -9.97 55.25
CA MET A 7 0.05 -10.97 54.37
C MET A 7 0.66 -10.89 52.98
N GLN A 8 1.34 -11.94 52.58
CA GLN A 8 1.82 -12.15 51.19
C GLN A 8 0.63 -12.50 50.27
N PRO A 9 0.60 -11.96 49.05
CA PRO A 9 -0.37 -12.44 48.06
C PRO A 9 0.18 -13.68 47.32
N THR A 10 -0.67 -14.69 47.18
CA THR A 10 -0.50 -15.89 46.37
C THR A 10 -0.39 -15.59 44.90
N PRO A 11 0.46 -16.27 44.12
CA PRO A 11 0.60 -16.05 42.67
C PRO A 11 -0.55 -16.69 41.91
N GLY A 12 -1.26 -15.90 41.10
CA GLY A 12 -2.22 -16.33 40.11
C GLY A 12 -1.57 -16.98 38.88
N PRO A 13 -2.30 -17.73 38.07
CA PRO A 13 -1.74 -18.59 37.03
C PRO A 13 -1.14 -17.80 35.87
N VAL A 14 0.15 -18.08 35.61
CA VAL A 14 0.92 -17.58 34.49
C VAL A 14 0.33 -18.11 33.17
N ARG A 15 -0.23 -17.22 32.33
CA ARG A 15 -0.58 -17.52 30.95
C ARG A 15 0.71 -17.69 30.14
N ARG A 16 0.99 -18.92 29.72
CA ARG A 16 2.08 -19.25 28.80
C ARG A 16 1.82 -18.65 27.41
N ARG A 17 2.69 -17.77 26.95
CA ARG A 17 2.78 -17.37 25.54
C ARG A 17 3.27 -18.55 24.70
N PRO A 18 2.73 -18.79 23.48
CA PRO A 18 3.27 -19.78 22.57
C PRO A 18 4.63 -19.31 22.04
N ARG A 19 5.64 -20.16 22.14
CA ARG A 19 6.98 -20.00 21.57
C ARG A 19 6.94 -20.33 20.07
N PRO A 20 7.76 -19.69 19.23
CA PRO A 20 7.89 -20.06 17.83
C PRO A 20 8.44 -21.49 17.72
N ARG A 21 7.87 -22.28 16.84
CA ARG A 21 8.30 -23.63 16.52
C ARG A 21 9.60 -23.55 15.69
N THR A 22 10.74 -23.66 16.33
CA THR A 22 11.98 -24.08 15.68
C THR A 22 11.84 -25.57 15.35
N ARG A 23 11.90 -25.91 14.09
CA ARG A 23 12.05 -27.30 13.62
C ARG A 23 13.42 -27.81 14.10
N ALA A 24 13.42 -28.60 15.16
CA ALA A 24 14.59 -29.32 15.58
C ALA A 24 14.78 -30.52 14.63
N VAL A 25 15.90 -30.54 13.92
CA VAL A 25 16.40 -31.71 13.23
C VAL A 25 16.74 -32.73 14.31
N ALA A 26 15.97 -33.80 14.42
CA ALA A 26 16.25 -34.91 15.31
C ALA A 26 17.33 -35.76 14.67
N VAL A 27 18.58 -35.64 15.14
CA VAL A 27 19.62 -36.63 14.89
C VAL A 27 19.25 -37.85 15.73
N VAL A 28 18.81 -38.91 15.08
CA VAL A 28 18.57 -40.22 15.70
C VAL A 28 19.95 -40.90 15.82
N ALA A 29 20.48 -40.90 17.04
CA ALA A 29 21.60 -41.76 17.38
C ALA A 29 21.09 -43.22 17.56
N VAL A 30 21.39 -44.07 16.59
CA VAL A 30 21.12 -45.51 16.69
C VAL A 30 22.14 -46.13 17.63
N GLY A 31 21.71 -46.51 18.81
CA GLY A 31 22.51 -47.29 19.74
C GLY A 31 22.60 -48.76 19.27
N LEU A 32 23.83 -49.25 19.12
CA LEU A 32 24.13 -50.65 18.85
C LEU A 32 23.69 -51.54 20.02
N LEU A 33 22.70 -52.42 19.80
CA LEU A 33 22.56 -53.63 20.57
C LEU A 33 23.19 -54.78 19.77
N ALA A 34 24.30 -55.28 20.28
CA ALA A 34 24.92 -56.52 19.78
C ALA A 34 24.10 -57.70 20.21
N GLY A 35 23.31 -58.28 19.31
CA GLY A 35 22.73 -59.61 19.41
C GLY A 35 23.39 -60.55 18.40
N THR A 36 24.22 -61.45 18.85
CA THR A 36 24.85 -62.48 18.03
C THR A 36 23.80 -63.52 17.63
N LEU A 37 23.38 -63.45 16.35
CA LEU A 37 22.72 -64.58 15.66
C LEU A 37 23.63 -64.91 14.47
N THR A 38 24.29 -66.06 14.56
CA THR A 38 24.97 -66.71 13.45
C THR A 38 23.93 -67.11 12.39
N ALA A 39 23.89 -66.39 11.32
CA ALA A 39 23.25 -66.76 10.06
C ALA A 39 24.26 -66.57 8.94
N CYS A 40 24.27 -67.47 8.00
CA CYS A 40 25.15 -67.63 6.87
C CYS A 40 25.55 -66.29 6.23
N THR A 41 26.88 -66.07 6.10
CA THR A 41 27.47 -64.91 5.50
C THR A 41 27.19 -64.86 4.00
N ASP A 42 26.16 -64.15 3.60
CA ASP A 42 26.19 -63.49 2.29
C ASP A 42 27.08 -62.26 2.42
N THR A 43 28.32 -62.37 1.89
CA THR A 43 29.35 -61.35 2.02
C THR A 43 29.21 -60.27 0.98
N GLY A 44 28.02 -59.97 0.49
CA GLY A 44 27.76 -58.92 -0.46
C GLY A 44 27.13 -57.67 0.19
N ASP A 45 27.43 -56.55 -0.42
CA ASP A 45 26.84 -55.25 -0.03
C ASP A 45 25.31 -55.29 -0.20
N PRO A 46 24.51 -55.04 0.85
CA PRO A 46 23.06 -55.09 0.73
C PRO A 46 22.56 -54.01 -0.24
N ILE A 47 21.54 -54.35 -1.06
CA ILE A 47 20.98 -53.44 -2.09
C ILE A 47 20.31 -52.19 -1.49
N GLU A 48 19.67 -52.31 -0.33
CA GLU A 48 18.91 -51.19 0.29
C GLU A 48 19.83 -50.00 0.62
N PRO A 49 21.03 -50.15 1.23
CA PRO A 49 21.96 -49.04 1.39
C PRO A 49 22.43 -48.46 0.07
N ALA A 50 22.67 -49.29 -0.95
CA ALA A 50 23.10 -48.82 -2.27
C ALA A 50 22.00 -47.97 -2.94
N ALA A 51 20.76 -48.40 -2.85
CA ALA A 51 19.59 -47.65 -3.33
C ALA A 51 19.42 -46.31 -2.61
N GLN A 52 19.54 -46.29 -1.27
CA GLN A 52 19.43 -45.08 -0.47
C GLN A 52 20.59 -44.10 -0.77
N ASN A 53 21.81 -44.61 -0.92
CA ASN A 53 22.97 -43.79 -1.31
C ASN A 53 22.77 -43.17 -2.69
N LEU A 54 22.22 -43.91 -3.67
CA LEU A 54 21.89 -43.39 -4.99
C LEU A 54 20.83 -42.26 -4.90
N ALA A 55 19.75 -42.48 -4.16
CA ALA A 55 18.70 -41.48 -3.97
C ALA A 55 19.25 -40.18 -3.31
N ALA A 56 20.07 -40.32 -2.27
CA ALA A 56 20.72 -39.20 -1.61
C ALA A 56 21.71 -38.45 -2.55
N ALA A 57 22.48 -39.19 -3.36
CA ALA A 57 23.41 -38.61 -4.32
C ALA A 57 22.68 -37.81 -5.43
N LEU A 58 21.57 -38.35 -5.93
CA LEU A 58 20.72 -37.67 -6.92
C LEU A 58 20.06 -36.41 -6.30
N SER A 59 19.57 -36.49 -5.07
CA SER A 59 19.02 -35.32 -4.35
C SER A 59 20.10 -34.23 -4.17
N ALA A 60 21.33 -34.62 -3.86
CA ALA A 60 22.44 -33.69 -3.75
C ALA A 60 23.01 -33.24 -5.10
N ARG A 61 22.54 -33.80 -6.22
CA ARG A 61 23.10 -33.63 -7.58
C ARG A 61 24.58 -33.90 -7.64
N ASN A 62 25.05 -34.87 -6.82
CA ASN A 62 26.45 -35.29 -6.73
C ASN A 62 26.53 -36.81 -6.63
N THR A 63 26.83 -37.45 -7.73
CA THR A 63 26.96 -38.91 -7.89
C THR A 63 28.41 -39.39 -7.93
N ASP A 64 29.39 -38.54 -7.56
CA ASP A 64 30.80 -38.83 -7.68
C ASP A 64 31.24 -40.12 -6.98
N GLN A 65 30.55 -40.47 -5.89
CA GLN A 65 30.83 -41.67 -5.09
C GLN A 65 29.97 -42.89 -5.48
N ILE A 66 29.07 -42.75 -6.47
CA ILE A 66 28.24 -43.85 -6.95
C ILE A 66 28.97 -44.60 -8.06
N ALA A 67 28.97 -45.94 -7.98
CA ALA A 67 29.53 -46.80 -9.01
C ALA A 67 28.56 -46.89 -10.20
N PHE A 68 29.04 -46.66 -11.41
CA PHE A 68 28.33 -46.82 -12.66
C PHE A 68 29.04 -47.79 -13.61
N THR A 69 28.28 -48.55 -14.36
CA THR A 69 28.83 -49.41 -15.44
C THR A 69 29.00 -48.59 -16.73
N GLY A 70 30.17 -48.55 -17.30
CA GLY A 70 30.45 -47.89 -18.58
C GLY A 70 30.66 -46.37 -18.49
N THR A 71 30.51 -45.78 -17.30
CA THR A 71 30.78 -44.35 -17.05
C THR A 71 31.26 -44.12 -15.63
N THR A 72 31.53 -42.88 -15.23
CA THR A 72 31.95 -42.53 -13.86
C THR A 72 30.92 -41.69 -13.17
N GLY A 73 30.83 -41.75 -11.82
CA GLY A 73 29.97 -40.90 -11.02
C GLY A 73 30.17 -39.42 -11.32
N ALA A 74 31.43 -38.97 -11.48
CA ALA A 74 31.75 -37.58 -11.83
C ALA A 74 31.23 -37.16 -13.22
N ALA A 75 31.22 -38.09 -14.19
CA ALA A 75 30.64 -37.80 -15.52
C ALA A 75 29.12 -37.65 -15.43
N VAL A 76 28.42 -38.46 -14.63
CA VAL A 76 26.99 -38.36 -14.37
C VAL A 76 26.66 -37.08 -13.61
N THR A 77 27.45 -36.71 -12.57
CA THR A 77 27.30 -35.42 -11.88
C THR A 77 27.35 -34.26 -12.86
N LYS A 78 28.34 -34.24 -13.77
CA LYS A 78 28.46 -33.18 -14.78
C LYS A 78 27.24 -33.13 -15.73
N GLN A 79 26.76 -34.30 -16.13
CA GLN A 79 25.58 -34.39 -17.01
C GLN A 79 24.31 -33.91 -16.30
N LEU A 80 24.08 -34.30 -15.03
CA LEU A 80 22.98 -33.81 -14.19
C LEU A 80 23.02 -32.30 -14.06
N ALA A 81 24.22 -31.73 -13.77
CA ALA A 81 24.36 -30.27 -13.64
C ALA A 81 24.02 -29.55 -14.94
N ALA A 82 24.56 -30.01 -16.09
CA ALA A 82 24.26 -29.39 -17.38
C ALA A 82 22.78 -29.45 -17.74
N ARG A 83 22.15 -30.63 -17.58
CA ARG A 83 20.74 -30.80 -17.90
C ARG A 83 19.77 -30.02 -16.99
N SER A 84 20.16 -29.67 -15.75
CA SER A 84 19.35 -28.97 -14.79
C SER A 84 19.81 -27.53 -14.50
N GLU A 85 20.76 -26.98 -15.26
CA GLU A 85 21.33 -25.65 -15.03
C GLU A 85 20.26 -24.56 -15.06
N GLN A 86 19.32 -24.63 -16.01
CA GLN A 86 18.24 -23.63 -16.18
C GLN A 86 17.07 -23.81 -15.20
N LEU A 87 17.15 -24.76 -14.24
CA LEU A 87 16.21 -24.84 -13.09
C LEU A 87 16.58 -23.89 -11.94
N GLY A 88 17.65 -23.07 -12.11
CA GLY A 88 17.97 -21.99 -11.17
C GLY A 88 18.46 -22.46 -9.80
N GLY A 89 19.12 -23.62 -9.72
CA GLY A 89 19.68 -24.12 -8.48
C GLY A 89 18.72 -24.95 -7.61
N ILE A 90 17.48 -25.13 -8.03
CA ILE A 90 16.52 -26.02 -7.36
C ILE A 90 17.07 -27.44 -7.39
N ALA A 91 17.05 -28.13 -6.24
CA ALA A 91 17.47 -29.50 -6.10
C ALA A 91 16.24 -30.42 -5.99
N PRO A 92 16.28 -31.63 -6.60
CA PRO A 92 15.19 -32.58 -6.44
C PRO A 92 15.23 -33.21 -5.04
N LYS A 93 14.10 -33.64 -4.55
CA LYS A 93 13.99 -34.63 -3.49
C LYS A 93 13.79 -35.99 -4.16
N VAL A 94 14.70 -36.96 -3.92
CA VAL A 94 14.63 -38.31 -4.50
C VAL A 94 14.50 -39.30 -3.37
N GLU A 95 13.48 -40.14 -3.44
CA GLU A 95 13.17 -41.16 -2.43
C GLU A 95 13.04 -42.52 -3.08
N VAL A 96 13.56 -43.58 -2.40
CA VAL A 96 13.37 -44.95 -2.85
C VAL A 96 11.97 -45.39 -2.54
N SER A 97 11.17 -45.68 -3.56
CA SER A 97 9.79 -46.16 -3.39
C SER A 97 9.69 -47.69 -3.41
N ARG A 98 10.53 -48.35 -4.19
CA ARG A 98 10.52 -49.83 -4.28
C ARG A 98 11.88 -50.34 -4.75
N VAL A 99 12.24 -51.52 -4.26
CA VAL A 99 13.39 -52.29 -4.74
C VAL A 99 12.87 -53.68 -5.19
N ASP A 100 13.00 -53.96 -6.47
CA ASP A 100 12.73 -55.29 -7.06
C ASP A 100 14.03 -55.98 -7.40
N ARG A 101 14.15 -57.24 -6.96
CA ARG A 101 15.31 -58.07 -7.25
C ARG A 101 14.86 -59.24 -8.16
N PRO A 102 15.09 -59.14 -9.48
CA PRO A 102 14.76 -60.22 -10.41
C PRO A 102 15.70 -61.43 -10.20
N ASP A 103 16.93 -61.22 -9.73
CA ASP A 103 17.87 -62.25 -9.33
C ASP A 103 18.86 -61.69 -8.25
N ASP A 104 19.85 -62.51 -7.85
CA ASP A 104 20.79 -62.14 -6.79
C ASP A 104 21.78 -61.03 -7.22
N ASP A 105 22.02 -60.88 -8.49
CA ASP A 105 23.02 -59.96 -9.08
C ASP A 105 22.37 -58.81 -9.87
N ALA A 106 21.03 -58.70 -9.89
CA ALA A 106 20.34 -57.61 -10.53
C ALA A 106 19.22 -57.00 -9.63
N ALA A 107 19.08 -55.70 -9.68
CA ALA A 107 17.99 -54.99 -8.99
C ALA A 107 17.45 -53.84 -9.83
N ASN A 108 16.13 -53.63 -9.73
CA ASN A 108 15.47 -52.43 -10.22
C ASN A 108 15.02 -51.59 -9.02
N VAL A 109 15.54 -50.40 -8.92
CA VAL A 109 15.22 -49.44 -7.84
C VAL A 109 14.28 -48.37 -8.41
N ALA A 110 13.03 -48.37 -7.99
CA ALA A 110 12.10 -47.29 -8.30
C ALA A 110 12.35 -46.10 -7.37
N LEU A 111 12.56 -44.93 -7.98
CA LEU A 111 12.85 -43.67 -7.31
C LEU A 111 11.71 -42.68 -7.63
N ASP A 112 11.12 -42.11 -6.59
CA ASP A 112 10.20 -41.02 -6.72
C ASP A 112 10.96 -39.71 -6.64
N VAL A 113 10.84 -38.89 -7.67
CA VAL A 113 11.54 -37.61 -7.82
C VAL A 113 10.53 -36.48 -7.68
N THR A 114 10.81 -35.55 -6.79
CA THR A 114 9.99 -34.37 -6.52
C THR A 114 10.80 -33.11 -6.66
N TRP A 115 10.32 -32.14 -7.44
CA TRP A 115 10.90 -30.82 -7.60
C TRP A 115 9.92 -29.77 -7.11
N ASP A 116 10.30 -29.01 -6.09
CA ASP A 116 9.60 -27.80 -5.64
C ASP A 116 9.98 -26.64 -6.59
N VAL A 117 9.21 -26.47 -7.66
CA VAL A 117 9.51 -25.53 -8.75
C VAL A 117 8.93 -24.13 -8.56
N ASP A 118 7.96 -23.97 -7.63
CA ASP A 118 7.32 -22.69 -7.31
C ASP A 118 6.89 -22.65 -5.84
N ALA A 119 6.16 -21.61 -5.44
CA ALA A 119 5.70 -21.41 -4.06
C ALA A 119 4.36 -22.08 -3.75
N THR A 120 3.88 -22.97 -4.62
CA THR A 120 2.60 -23.70 -4.42
C THR A 120 2.85 -25.09 -3.83
N ASP A 121 1.80 -25.75 -3.31
CA ASP A 121 1.87 -27.11 -2.81
C ASP A 121 1.89 -28.18 -3.95
N ARG A 122 1.88 -27.74 -5.21
CA ARG A 122 1.83 -28.61 -6.37
C ARG A 122 3.22 -28.76 -6.99
N ASP A 123 3.95 -29.74 -6.51
CA ASP A 123 5.29 -30.08 -6.98
C ASP A 123 5.28 -30.84 -8.33
N TRP A 124 6.36 -30.70 -9.08
CA TRP A 124 6.60 -31.57 -10.23
C TRP A 124 7.16 -32.91 -9.80
N THR A 125 6.36 -33.97 -9.93
CA THR A 125 6.69 -35.32 -9.48
C THR A 125 6.68 -36.32 -10.64
N TYR A 126 7.62 -37.24 -10.62
CA TYR A 126 7.68 -38.40 -11.55
C TYR A 126 8.49 -39.52 -10.92
N ALA A 127 8.41 -40.72 -11.52
CA ALA A 127 9.18 -41.85 -11.10
C ALA A 127 10.24 -42.22 -12.15
N VAL A 128 11.42 -42.60 -11.71
CA VAL A 128 12.51 -43.22 -12.53
C VAL A 128 12.86 -44.59 -11.99
N THR A 129 13.33 -45.45 -12.84
CA THR A 129 13.88 -46.79 -12.44
C THR A 129 15.35 -46.83 -12.69
N ALA A 130 16.13 -46.93 -11.63
CA ALA A 130 17.53 -47.20 -11.70
C ALA A 130 17.76 -48.74 -11.78
N GLN A 131 18.53 -49.17 -12.78
CA GLN A 131 18.91 -50.56 -12.91
C GLN A 131 20.29 -50.73 -12.30
N LEU A 132 20.43 -51.67 -11.38
CA LEU A 132 21.71 -51.99 -10.72
C LEU A 132 22.09 -53.42 -10.99
N ALA A 133 23.40 -53.61 -11.26
CA ALA A 133 24.03 -54.93 -11.37
C ALA A 133 25.07 -55.10 -10.27
N ARG A 134 25.19 -56.32 -9.73
CA ARG A 134 26.19 -56.69 -8.73
C ARG A 134 27.35 -57.41 -9.39
N THR A 135 28.56 -56.88 -9.18
CA THR A 135 29.81 -57.49 -9.69
C THR A 135 30.82 -57.49 -8.55
N ASP A 136 31.42 -58.66 -8.28
CA ASP A 136 32.40 -58.82 -7.18
C ASP A 136 31.87 -58.34 -5.81
N GLY A 137 30.57 -58.55 -5.57
CA GLY A 137 29.91 -58.19 -4.31
C GLY A 137 29.50 -56.72 -4.20
N HIS A 138 29.74 -55.87 -5.21
CA HIS A 138 29.43 -54.45 -5.21
C HIS A 138 28.37 -54.10 -6.24
N TRP A 139 27.41 -53.22 -5.85
CA TRP A 139 26.37 -52.74 -6.75
C TRP A 139 26.86 -51.57 -7.60
N SER A 140 26.53 -51.57 -8.89
CA SER A 140 26.77 -50.47 -9.83
C SER A 140 25.51 -50.17 -10.65
N VAL A 141 25.26 -48.91 -10.96
CA VAL A 141 24.14 -48.47 -11.81
C VAL A 141 24.49 -48.69 -13.27
N THR A 142 23.56 -49.32 -14.02
CA THR A 142 23.78 -49.69 -15.43
C THR A 142 23.13 -48.77 -16.43
N ASN A 143 22.13 -47.93 -16.02
CA ASN A 143 21.37 -47.04 -16.85
C ASN A 143 21.50 -45.55 -16.47
N GLY A 144 22.75 -45.05 -16.35
CA GLY A 144 23.01 -43.66 -15.89
C GLY A 144 22.28 -42.54 -16.64
N ASP A 145 21.99 -42.72 -17.94
CA ASP A 145 21.37 -41.72 -18.80
C ASP A 145 19.87 -41.43 -18.48
N GLY A 146 19.15 -42.36 -17.84
CA GLY A 146 17.72 -42.24 -17.55
C GLY A 146 17.40 -41.76 -16.14
N LEU A 147 18.38 -41.32 -15.35
CA LEU A 147 18.21 -41.02 -13.92
C LEU A 147 17.66 -39.60 -13.62
N ILE A 148 17.54 -38.70 -14.62
CA ILE A 148 17.01 -37.37 -14.40
C ILE A 148 15.49 -37.38 -14.64
N ASP A 149 15.10 -37.57 -15.88
CA ASP A 149 13.71 -37.68 -16.31
C ASP A 149 13.68 -38.63 -17.52
N PRO A 150 12.93 -39.75 -17.44
CA PRO A 150 12.85 -40.71 -18.53
C PRO A 150 12.21 -40.16 -19.81
N SER A 151 11.51 -39.00 -19.71
CA SER A 151 10.91 -38.36 -20.87
C SER A 151 11.88 -37.45 -21.63
N LEU A 152 13.09 -37.16 -21.11
CA LEU A 152 14.09 -36.34 -21.80
C LEU A 152 14.75 -37.11 -22.93
N ASN A 153 14.78 -36.50 -24.13
CA ASN A 153 15.55 -36.99 -25.26
C ASN A 153 17.05 -36.64 -25.12
N ALA A 154 17.89 -37.29 -25.94
CA ALA A 154 19.30 -36.97 -25.97
C ALA A 154 19.54 -35.51 -26.39
N GLY A 155 20.31 -34.76 -25.60
CA GLY A 155 20.62 -33.35 -25.86
C GLY A 155 19.51 -32.34 -25.41
N GLU A 156 18.40 -32.79 -24.82
CA GLU A 156 17.44 -31.90 -24.17
C GLU A 156 17.93 -31.49 -22.79
N GLU A 157 17.64 -30.23 -22.42
CA GLU A 157 17.90 -29.64 -21.11
C GLU A 157 16.60 -29.24 -20.44
N LEU A 158 16.55 -29.30 -19.11
CA LEU A 158 15.42 -28.81 -18.33
C LEU A 158 15.51 -27.30 -18.19
N ALA A 159 14.42 -26.60 -18.45
CA ALA A 159 14.31 -25.17 -18.19
C ALA A 159 13.05 -24.86 -17.39
N LEU A 160 13.19 -24.05 -16.35
CA LEU A 160 12.07 -23.51 -15.61
C LEU A 160 11.66 -22.15 -16.20
N ARG A 161 10.39 -22.03 -16.54
CA ARG A 161 9.78 -20.76 -16.97
C ARG A 161 8.68 -20.42 -16.01
N ARG A 162 8.79 -19.23 -15.42
CA ARG A 162 7.76 -18.66 -14.57
C ARG A 162 6.63 -18.12 -15.44
N VAL A 163 5.38 -18.39 -15.05
CA VAL A 163 4.18 -17.86 -15.68
C VAL A 163 3.67 -16.74 -14.79
N ALA A 164 3.72 -15.50 -15.27
CA ALA A 164 3.23 -14.36 -14.52
C ALA A 164 1.71 -14.47 -14.30
N PRO A 165 1.21 -14.17 -13.10
CA PRO A 165 -0.21 -14.09 -12.84
C PRO A 165 -0.80 -12.84 -13.47
N GLU A 166 -2.07 -12.89 -13.82
CA GLU A 166 -2.84 -11.68 -14.12
C GLU A 166 -3.09 -10.92 -12.82
N ARG A 167 -2.73 -9.63 -12.80
CA ARG A 167 -2.93 -8.79 -11.63
C ARG A 167 -4.40 -8.38 -11.54
N GLY A 168 -4.99 -8.47 -10.34
CA GLY A 168 -6.34 -7.97 -10.06
C GLY A 168 -6.46 -6.46 -10.27
N ASP A 169 -7.66 -6.02 -10.59
CA ASP A 169 -8.00 -4.63 -10.84
C ASP A 169 -8.29 -3.85 -9.54
N ILE A 170 -8.12 -2.52 -9.57
CA ILE A 170 -8.74 -1.64 -8.58
C ILE A 170 -9.99 -1.03 -9.22
N LEU A 171 -11.14 -1.33 -8.63
CA LEU A 171 -12.45 -0.91 -9.10
C LEU A 171 -12.97 0.27 -8.28
N GLY A 172 -13.73 1.15 -8.90
CA GLY A 172 -14.45 2.25 -8.25
C GLY A 172 -15.93 1.96 -8.07
N ALA A 173 -16.68 3.00 -7.79
CA ALA A 173 -18.14 2.95 -7.67
C ALA A 173 -18.77 2.26 -8.88
N ALA A 174 -19.79 1.45 -8.63
CA ALA A 174 -20.48 0.63 -9.64
C ALA A 174 -19.54 -0.30 -10.43
N ASN A 175 -18.43 -0.75 -9.82
CA ASN A 175 -17.40 -1.60 -10.43
C ASN A 175 -16.72 -0.96 -11.66
N ALA A 176 -16.66 0.36 -11.72
CA ALA A 176 -15.93 1.05 -12.78
C ALA A 176 -14.43 0.71 -12.69
N ALA A 177 -13.82 0.25 -13.77
CA ALA A 177 -12.39 -0.06 -13.81
C ALA A 177 -11.55 1.22 -13.65
N ILE A 178 -10.91 1.37 -12.49
CA ILE A 178 -10.00 2.48 -12.19
C ILE A 178 -8.57 2.09 -12.58
N VAL A 179 -7.99 1.10 -11.90
CA VAL A 179 -6.68 0.58 -12.32
C VAL A 179 -6.90 -0.79 -12.92
N THR A 180 -6.55 -0.92 -14.18
CA THR A 180 -6.70 -2.16 -14.95
C THR A 180 -5.54 -2.28 -15.92
N ALA A 181 -5.35 -3.46 -16.51
CA ALA A 181 -4.35 -3.67 -17.55
C ALA A 181 -4.67 -2.77 -18.75
N ARG A 182 -3.80 -1.78 -18.98
CA ARG A 182 -3.92 -0.84 -20.12
C ARG A 182 -2.73 -0.99 -21.05
N PRO A 183 -2.95 -0.91 -22.38
CA PRO A 183 -1.88 -1.04 -23.34
C PRO A 183 -0.85 0.09 -23.18
N VAL A 184 0.42 -0.32 -23.30
CA VAL A 184 1.59 0.56 -23.26
C VAL A 184 2.57 0.19 -24.39
N ALA A 185 3.39 1.15 -24.75
CA ALA A 185 4.50 0.98 -25.67
C ALA A 185 5.82 1.12 -24.88
N ARG A 186 6.55 0.02 -24.71
CA ARG A 186 7.88 0.02 -24.10
C ARG A 186 8.93 0.30 -25.18
N VAL A 187 9.59 1.42 -25.07
CA VAL A 187 10.63 1.86 -26.01
C VAL A 187 11.99 1.59 -25.40
N GLY A 188 12.86 0.90 -26.12
CA GLY A 188 14.18 0.53 -25.61
C GLY A 188 15.17 0.17 -26.73
N LEU A 189 16.40 -0.10 -26.34
CA LEU A 189 17.46 -0.56 -27.23
C LEU A 189 17.60 -2.08 -27.19
N ASP A 190 17.43 -2.73 -28.33
CA ASP A 190 17.74 -4.16 -28.50
C ASP A 190 19.21 -4.29 -28.89
N LYS A 191 20.02 -4.76 -27.97
CA LYS A 191 21.49 -4.90 -28.18
C LYS A 191 21.86 -5.88 -29.27
N THR A 192 20.97 -6.80 -29.62
CA THR A 192 21.19 -7.76 -30.72
C THR A 192 21.15 -7.10 -32.09
N LYS A 193 20.49 -5.92 -32.19
CA LYS A 193 20.32 -5.16 -33.43
C LYS A 193 21.37 -4.06 -33.63
N VAL A 194 22.31 -3.93 -32.69
CA VAL A 194 23.35 -2.90 -32.75
C VAL A 194 24.73 -3.50 -32.47
N PRO A 195 25.72 -3.28 -33.36
CA PRO A 195 27.09 -3.70 -33.11
C PRO A 195 27.62 -3.15 -31.76
N ALA A 196 28.35 -3.93 -31.01
CA ALA A 196 28.81 -3.55 -29.66
C ALA A 196 29.53 -2.19 -29.61
N ALA A 197 30.32 -1.87 -30.63
CA ALA A 197 31.03 -0.60 -30.74
C ALA A 197 30.10 0.64 -30.93
N GLU A 198 28.86 0.43 -31.35
CA GLU A 198 27.89 1.48 -31.64
C GLU A 198 26.80 1.63 -30.54
N GLN A 199 26.75 0.71 -29.58
CA GLN A 199 25.68 0.67 -28.57
C GLN A 199 25.64 1.92 -27.70
N ASP A 200 26.80 2.49 -27.29
CA ASP A 200 26.84 3.74 -26.50
C ASP A 200 26.24 4.92 -27.30
N ARG A 201 26.60 5.05 -28.58
CA ARG A 201 26.07 6.10 -29.45
C ARG A 201 24.57 5.97 -29.67
N ALA A 202 24.10 4.74 -29.94
CA ALA A 202 22.68 4.45 -30.13
C ALA A 202 21.87 4.70 -28.85
N ALA A 203 22.39 4.30 -27.70
CA ALA A 203 21.76 4.54 -26.40
C ALA A 203 21.59 6.05 -26.12
N ARG A 204 22.64 6.85 -26.33
CA ARG A 204 22.55 8.31 -26.16
C ARG A 204 21.59 8.96 -27.13
N ALA A 205 21.55 8.51 -28.37
CA ALA A 205 20.63 9.02 -29.38
C ALA A 205 19.17 8.68 -29.02
N LEU A 206 18.91 7.45 -28.55
CA LEU A 206 17.59 7.04 -28.09
C LEU A 206 17.16 7.85 -26.87
N ALA A 207 18.02 7.99 -25.88
CA ALA A 207 17.74 8.77 -24.67
C ALA A 207 17.38 10.24 -25.01
N ALA A 208 18.10 10.85 -25.94
CA ALA A 208 17.78 12.21 -26.41
C ALA A 208 16.42 12.26 -27.12
N ALA A 209 16.09 11.25 -27.95
CA ALA A 209 14.81 11.18 -28.67
C ALA A 209 13.60 11.06 -27.73
N VAL A 210 13.78 10.41 -26.57
CA VAL A 210 12.71 10.20 -25.57
C VAL A 210 12.86 11.11 -24.33
N SER A 211 13.75 12.10 -24.39
CA SER A 211 13.95 13.13 -23.35
C SER A 211 14.33 12.59 -21.95
N ILE A 212 15.17 11.55 -21.91
CA ILE A 212 15.79 11.03 -20.66
C ILE A 212 17.29 11.34 -20.63
N ASP A 213 17.96 11.15 -19.47
CA ASP A 213 19.39 11.39 -19.33
C ASP A 213 20.22 10.44 -20.21
N PRO A 214 20.96 10.96 -21.22
CA PRO A 214 21.72 10.12 -22.14
C PRO A 214 22.91 9.41 -21.50
N ALA A 215 23.52 9.97 -20.45
CA ALA A 215 24.67 9.39 -19.79
C ALA A 215 24.23 8.22 -18.89
N ALA A 216 23.18 8.42 -18.11
CA ALA A 216 22.60 7.38 -17.25
C ALA A 216 22.09 6.20 -18.07
N TYR A 217 21.35 6.46 -19.15
CA TYR A 217 20.81 5.37 -19.98
C TYR A 217 21.92 4.60 -20.71
N ALA A 218 22.93 5.28 -21.26
CA ALA A 218 24.08 4.62 -21.89
C ALA A 218 24.85 3.73 -20.89
N ALA A 219 24.99 4.15 -19.63
CA ALA A 219 25.57 3.33 -18.58
C ALA A 219 24.75 2.05 -18.30
N THR A 220 23.40 2.18 -18.27
CA THR A 220 22.50 1.04 -18.12
C THR A 220 22.62 0.06 -19.28
N VAL A 221 22.66 0.55 -20.52
CA VAL A 221 22.86 -0.29 -21.72
C VAL A 221 24.21 -1.00 -21.68
N LYS A 222 25.27 -0.32 -21.23
CA LYS A 222 26.61 -0.91 -21.10
C LYS A 222 26.63 -2.04 -20.07
N ALA A 223 25.92 -1.89 -18.94
CA ALA A 223 25.87 -2.89 -17.87
C ALA A 223 25.00 -4.12 -18.22
N ALA A 224 24.06 -3.97 -19.14
CA ALA A 224 23.16 -5.03 -19.55
C ALA A 224 23.86 -6.11 -20.40
N GLY A 225 23.34 -7.34 -20.33
CA GLY A 225 23.83 -8.49 -21.11
C GLY A 225 23.82 -8.25 -22.62
N ALA A 226 24.60 -9.02 -23.37
CA ALA A 226 24.78 -8.84 -24.82
C ALA A 226 23.48 -9.04 -25.63
N GLN A 227 22.55 -9.87 -25.13
CA GLN A 227 21.27 -10.19 -25.78
C GLN A 227 20.10 -9.40 -25.20
N ALA A 228 20.34 -8.38 -24.36
CA ALA A 228 19.30 -7.68 -23.64
C ALA A 228 18.55 -6.68 -24.51
N PHE A 229 17.23 -6.64 -24.35
CA PHE A 229 16.42 -5.45 -24.59
C PHE A 229 16.54 -4.55 -23.35
N VAL A 230 17.01 -3.32 -23.52
CA VAL A 230 17.18 -2.36 -22.43
C VAL A 230 16.13 -1.27 -22.59
N GLU A 231 15.13 -1.28 -21.71
CA GLU A 231 14.07 -0.28 -21.72
C GLU A 231 14.61 1.12 -21.42
N ALA A 232 14.20 2.10 -22.20
CA ALA A 232 14.46 3.52 -22.00
C ALA A 232 13.28 4.21 -21.31
N ILE A 233 12.06 3.95 -21.81
CA ILE A 233 10.83 4.57 -21.31
C ILE A 233 9.61 3.72 -21.72
N THR A 234 8.55 3.81 -20.93
CA THR A 234 7.26 3.24 -21.27
C THR A 234 6.22 4.35 -21.42
N TYR A 235 5.54 4.40 -22.54
CA TYR A 235 4.46 5.33 -22.86
C TYR A 235 3.11 4.62 -22.79
N ARG A 236 2.07 5.34 -22.36
CA ARG A 236 0.69 4.88 -22.58
C ARG A 236 0.43 4.82 -24.08
N ASP A 237 -0.29 3.81 -24.53
CA ASP A 237 -0.64 3.72 -25.95
C ASP A 237 -1.43 4.95 -26.42
N GLY A 238 -1.22 5.35 -27.67
CA GLY A 238 -1.79 6.57 -28.23
C GLY A 238 -1.23 7.89 -27.68
N THR A 239 -0.16 7.86 -26.86
CA THR A 239 0.50 9.08 -26.38
C THR A 239 1.94 9.20 -26.90
N HIS A 240 2.49 10.41 -26.86
CA HIS A 240 3.90 10.70 -27.19
C HIS A 240 4.33 10.18 -28.58
N GLU A 241 3.45 10.25 -29.56
CA GLU A 241 3.71 9.73 -30.91
C GLU A 241 4.92 10.39 -31.60
N GLN A 242 5.25 11.65 -31.27
CA GLN A 242 6.39 12.34 -31.82
C GLN A 242 7.71 11.75 -31.29
N GLU A 243 7.81 11.55 -29.98
CA GLU A 243 8.95 10.93 -29.31
C GLU A 243 9.11 9.47 -29.73
N ARG A 244 8.00 8.70 -29.84
CA ARG A 244 8.00 7.32 -30.33
C ARG A 244 8.51 7.22 -31.75
N ARG A 245 8.09 8.12 -32.65
CA ARG A 245 8.61 8.20 -34.03
C ARG A 245 10.09 8.57 -34.08
N ALA A 246 10.51 9.52 -33.25
CA ALA A 246 11.91 9.92 -33.15
C ALA A 246 12.79 8.76 -32.64
N ALA A 247 12.30 8.01 -31.65
CA ALA A 247 12.96 6.81 -31.13
C ALA A 247 13.10 5.73 -32.22
N GLY A 248 12.05 5.48 -33.00
CA GLY A 248 12.04 4.48 -34.09
C GLY A 248 13.05 4.80 -35.22
N ALA A 249 13.54 6.04 -35.32
CA ALA A 249 14.58 6.41 -36.27
C ALA A 249 16.00 6.06 -35.75
N VAL A 250 16.16 5.66 -34.49
CA VAL A 250 17.46 5.29 -33.89
C VAL A 250 17.75 3.82 -34.18
N THR A 251 18.94 3.54 -34.71
CA THR A 251 19.38 2.17 -35.00
C THR A 251 19.32 1.31 -33.73
N GLY A 252 18.63 0.18 -33.81
CA GLY A 252 18.47 -0.77 -32.71
C GLY A 252 17.39 -0.39 -31.68
N ALA A 253 16.77 0.75 -31.81
CA ALA A 253 15.60 1.05 -31.02
C ALA A 253 14.41 0.17 -31.44
N VAL A 254 13.70 -0.34 -30.47
CA VAL A 254 12.53 -1.20 -30.65
C VAL A 254 11.41 -0.70 -29.74
N GLU A 255 10.22 -0.74 -30.27
CA GLU A 255 8.99 -0.55 -29.49
C GLU A 255 8.34 -1.92 -29.29
N VAL A 256 8.09 -2.28 -28.03
CA VAL A 256 7.42 -3.52 -27.63
C VAL A 256 6.07 -3.17 -27.04
N ALA A 257 5.01 -3.71 -27.63
CA ALA A 257 3.66 -3.60 -27.08
C ALA A 257 3.57 -4.44 -25.79
N ASP A 258 3.02 -3.85 -24.73
CA ASP A 258 2.83 -4.50 -23.44
C ASP A 258 1.56 -3.94 -22.78
N SER A 259 1.21 -4.40 -21.59
CA SER A 259 0.15 -3.82 -20.77
C SER A 259 0.62 -3.66 -19.33
N LEU A 260 0.21 -2.54 -18.70
CA LEU A 260 0.50 -2.28 -17.30
C LEU A 260 -0.79 -1.94 -16.53
N PRO A 261 -0.86 -2.27 -15.23
CA PRO A 261 -1.98 -1.86 -14.38
C PRO A 261 -1.92 -0.36 -14.14
N LEU A 262 -2.68 0.39 -14.90
CA LEU A 262 -2.66 1.86 -14.91
C LEU A 262 -4.04 2.46 -14.63
N ALA A 263 -4.05 3.59 -13.91
CA ALA A 263 -5.22 4.44 -13.74
C ALA A 263 -5.60 5.13 -15.06
N PRO A 264 -6.79 5.78 -15.20
CA PRO A 264 -7.20 6.44 -16.45
C PRO A 264 -6.21 7.48 -16.97
N THR A 265 -5.64 8.28 -16.07
CA THR A 265 -4.55 9.22 -16.37
C THR A 265 -3.37 8.99 -15.41
N ALA A 266 -2.22 9.63 -15.67
CA ALA A 266 -1.04 9.51 -14.82
C ALA A 266 -1.26 10.10 -13.41
N ASP A 267 -2.15 11.07 -13.30
CA ASP A 267 -2.39 11.83 -12.06
C ASP A 267 -3.65 11.38 -11.32
N PHE A 268 -4.52 10.59 -11.97
CA PHE A 268 -5.80 10.17 -11.39
C PHE A 268 -5.63 9.46 -10.05
N ALA A 269 -6.08 10.10 -8.98
CA ALA A 269 -6.02 9.64 -7.59
C ALA A 269 -4.64 9.03 -7.21
N ARG A 270 -3.58 9.48 -7.88
CA ARG A 270 -2.25 8.85 -7.80
C ARG A 270 -1.71 8.67 -6.39
N PRO A 271 -1.82 9.66 -5.47
CA PRO A 271 -1.32 9.50 -4.11
C PRO A 271 -2.07 8.39 -3.34
N VAL A 272 -3.37 8.24 -3.58
CA VAL A 272 -4.24 7.23 -2.96
C VAL A 272 -4.00 5.86 -3.59
N LEU A 273 -4.11 5.76 -4.92
CA LEU A 273 -3.99 4.49 -5.65
C LEU A 273 -2.56 3.95 -5.59
N GLY A 274 -1.57 4.84 -5.64
CA GLY A 274 -0.17 4.48 -5.70
C GLY A 274 0.30 4.04 -7.09
N THR A 275 1.41 3.33 -7.14
CA THR A 275 2.09 2.90 -8.37
C THR A 275 2.48 1.45 -8.31
N VAL A 276 2.63 0.86 -9.49
CA VAL A 276 3.21 -0.48 -9.70
C VAL A 276 4.55 -0.31 -10.42
N GLY A 277 5.50 -1.17 -10.12
CA GLY A 277 6.81 -1.15 -10.76
C GLY A 277 7.62 -2.41 -10.48
N ALA A 278 8.84 -2.46 -10.99
CA ALA A 278 9.73 -3.58 -10.78
C ALA A 278 10.04 -3.78 -9.30
N VAL A 279 10.04 -5.04 -8.85
CA VAL A 279 10.40 -5.39 -7.48
C VAL A 279 11.86 -5.02 -7.18
N THR A 280 12.11 -4.56 -5.96
CA THR A 280 13.47 -4.32 -5.47
C THR A 280 14.10 -5.62 -4.97
N ALA A 281 15.44 -5.64 -4.83
CA ALA A 281 16.14 -6.78 -4.26
C ALA A 281 15.67 -7.10 -2.82
N GLU A 282 15.31 -6.08 -2.04
CA GLU A 282 14.74 -6.23 -0.70
C GLU A 282 13.37 -6.90 -0.76
N MET A 283 12.47 -6.42 -1.63
CA MET A 283 11.15 -7.05 -1.82
C MET A 283 11.27 -8.52 -2.22
N VAL A 284 12.25 -8.87 -3.08
CA VAL A 284 12.51 -10.26 -3.46
C VAL A 284 12.95 -11.08 -2.23
N ALA A 285 13.89 -10.55 -1.43
CA ALA A 285 14.40 -11.24 -0.24
C ALA A 285 13.30 -11.48 0.81
N ASP A 286 12.41 -10.49 1.02
CA ASP A 286 11.36 -10.54 2.03
C ASP A 286 10.09 -11.26 1.57
N SER A 287 9.96 -11.55 0.27
CA SER A 287 8.74 -12.12 -0.32
C SER A 287 8.47 -13.58 0.02
N GLY A 288 9.45 -14.31 0.61
CA GLY A 288 9.32 -15.75 0.84
C GLY A 288 9.20 -16.58 -0.46
N GLY A 289 9.73 -16.06 -1.59
CA GLY A 289 9.68 -16.72 -2.90
C GLY A 289 8.51 -16.25 -3.80
N ARG A 290 7.63 -15.40 -3.31
CA ARG A 290 6.52 -14.83 -4.11
C ARG A 290 7.05 -14.04 -5.30
N TYR A 291 8.09 -13.23 -5.07
CA TYR A 291 8.71 -12.41 -6.11
C TYR A 291 10.09 -12.89 -6.49
N ARG A 292 10.42 -12.68 -7.77
CA ARG A 292 11.77 -12.85 -8.33
C ARG A 292 12.19 -11.57 -9.06
N ALA A 293 13.47 -11.41 -9.30
CA ALA A 293 13.98 -10.29 -10.09
C ALA A 293 13.30 -10.26 -11.48
N GLY A 294 12.77 -9.10 -11.84
CA GLY A 294 11.98 -8.88 -13.07
C GLY A 294 10.46 -8.94 -12.90
N ASP A 295 9.95 -9.39 -11.75
CA ASP A 295 8.52 -9.29 -11.43
C ASP A 295 8.13 -7.85 -11.13
N THR A 296 6.82 -7.57 -11.11
CA THR A 296 6.25 -6.28 -10.74
C THR A 296 5.41 -6.40 -9.47
N ALA A 297 5.44 -5.36 -8.62
CA ALA A 297 4.66 -5.28 -7.40
C ALA A 297 4.10 -3.87 -7.19
N GLY A 298 3.16 -3.72 -6.28
CA GLY A 298 2.71 -2.42 -5.79
C GLY A 298 3.81 -1.73 -4.98
N LEU A 299 4.14 -0.49 -5.33
CA LEU A 299 5.23 0.27 -4.71
C LEU A 299 4.74 1.32 -3.71
N SER A 300 3.49 1.75 -3.83
CA SER A 300 2.89 2.77 -2.95
C SER A 300 1.37 2.70 -2.95
N GLY A 301 0.72 3.45 -2.03
CA GLY A 301 -0.74 3.58 -1.94
C GLY A 301 -1.49 2.25 -1.83
N LEU A 302 -2.69 2.19 -2.39
CA LEU A 302 -3.51 0.96 -2.40
C LEU A 302 -2.82 -0.18 -3.17
N GLN A 303 -2.03 0.12 -4.20
CA GLN A 303 -1.29 -0.90 -4.94
C GLN A 303 -0.31 -1.66 -4.03
N ALA A 304 0.39 -0.97 -3.13
CA ALA A 304 1.30 -1.61 -2.17
C ALA A 304 0.54 -2.23 -1.00
N GLN A 305 -0.47 -1.52 -0.46
CA GLN A 305 -1.23 -1.99 0.69
C GLN A 305 -1.97 -3.30 0.43
N TYR A 306 -2.49 -3.47 -0.78
CA TYR A 306 -3.25 -4.63 -1.22
C TYR A 306 -2.49 -5.51 -2.22
N ASP A 307 -1.16 -5.38 -2.29
CA ASP A 307 -0.34 -6.07 -3.27
C ASP A 307 -0.49 -7.59 -3.20
N GLU A 308 -0.55 -8.15 -1.99
CA GLU A 308 -0.74 -9.59 -1.80
C GLU A 308 -2.03 -10.12 -2.44
N ARG A 309 -3.10 -9.34 -2.38
CA ARG A 309 -4.39 -9.66 -2.98
C ARG A 309 -4.39 -9.44 -4.50
N LEU A 310 -3.77 -8.33 -4.94
CA LEU A 310 -3.75 -7.91 -6.34
C LEU A 310 -2.77 -8.72 -7.18
N ALA A 311 -1.61 -9.11 -6.64
CA ALA A 311 -0.52 -9.71 -7.42
C ALA A 311 -0.84 -11.10 -7.95
N GLY A 312 -1.71 -11.86 -7.27
CA GLY A 312 -1.95 -13.27 -7.58
C GLY A 312 -0.76 -14.17 -7.26
N THR A 313 -0.81 -15.40 -7.71
CA THR A 313 0.25 -16.40 -7.52
C THR A 313 0.81 -16.84 -8.86
N ALA A 314 2.12 -16.70 -9.03
CA ALA A 314 2.78 -17.10 -10.27
C ALA A 314 2.74 -18.62 -10.44
N GLY A 315 2.56 -19.05 -11.66
CA GLY A 315 2.71 -20.42 -12.07
C GLY A 315 4.13 -20.76 -12.53
N ALA A 316 4.32 -22.02 -12.87
CA ALA A 316 5.58 -22.54 -13.36
C ALA A 316 5.37 -23.49 -14.53
N ARG A 317 6.29 -23.48 -15.51
CA ARG A 317 6.41 -24.49 -16.55
C ARG A 317 7.81 -25.07 -16.51
N VAL A 318 7.90 -26.38 -16.45
CA VAL A 318 9.16 -27.09 -16.70
C VAL A 318 9.14 -27.56 -18.15
N LEU A 319 10.17 -27.21 -18.87
CA LEU A 319 10.32 -27.48 -20.30
C LEU A 319 11.50 -28.42 -20.53
N ALA A 320 11.34 -29.35 -21.47
CA ALA A 320 12.46 -29.98 -22.16
C ALA A 320 12.82 -29.10 -23.34
N VAL A 321 14.04 -28.55 -23.35
CA VAL A 321 14.53 -27.61 -24.36
C VAL A 321 15.56 -28.35 -25.21
N PRO A 322 15.28 -28.64 -26.51
CA PRO A 322 16.26 -29.22 -27.41
C PRO A 322 17.26 -28.15 -27.86
N ALA A 323 18.43 -28.60 -28.37
CA ALA A 323 19.41 -27.70 -28.97
C ALA A 323 18.86 -26.97 -30.22
N GLU A 324 17.99 -27.61 -30.95
CA GLU A 324 17.26 -27.06 -32.11
C GLU A 324 15.80 -27.51 -32.06
N GLY A 325 14.87 -26.58 -32.37
CA GLY A 325 13.44 -26.81 -32.37
C GLY A 325 12.69 -26.23 -31.20
N ASP A 326 11.40 -26.54 -31.08
CA ASP A 326 10.52 -25.96 -30.07
C ASP A 326 10.61 -26.73 -28.74
N PRO A 327 10.62 -26.02 -27.60
CA PRO A 327 10.58 -26.63 -26.27
C PRO A 327 9.27 -27.41 -26.05
N ARG A 328 9.37 -28.51 -25.31
CA ARG A 328 8.25 -29.39 -24.94
C ARG A 328 7.91 -29.21 -23.45
N VAL A 329 6.63 -29.07 -23.12
CA VAL A 329 6.18 -28.92 -21.72
C VAL A 329 6.18 -30.29 -21.05
N LEU A 330 6.89 -30.40 -19.92
CA LEU A 330 6.92 -31.60 -19.06
C LEU A 330 5.98 -31.46 -17.88
N PHE A 331 5.90 -30.24 -17.31
CA PHE A 331 5.03 -29.93 -16.19
C PHE A 331 4.52 -28.50 -16.33
N GLU A 332 3.29 -28.28 -15.90
CA GLU A 332 2.70 -26.95 -15.84
C GLU A 332 1.87 -26.80 -14.57
N ASN A 333 2.20 -25.76 -13.82
CA ASN A 333 1.36 -25.23 -12.77
C ASN A 333 0.87 -23.85 -13.23
N GLN A 334 -0.46 -23.72 -13.38
CA GLN A 334 -1.06 -22.49 -13.88
C GLN A 334 -0.93 -21.35 -12.87
N ALA A 335 -0.65 -20.15 -13.35
CA ALA A 335 -0.73 -18.96 -12.52
C ALA A 335 -2.18 -18.73 -12.05
N GLN A 336 -2.30 -18.26 -10.81
CA GLN A 336 -3.60 -17.87 -10.25
C GLN A 336 -3.71 -16.35 -10.30
N ALA A 337 -4.74 -15.85 -10.96
CA ALA A 337 -4.99 -14.41 -11.07
C ALA A 337 -5.18 -13.78 -9.68
N GLY A 338 -4.77 -12.53 -9.55
CA GLY A 338 -5.05 -11.70 -8.38
C GLY A 338 -6.54 -11.42 -8.25
N THR A 339 -6.95 -10.98 -7.06
CA THR A 339 -8.32 -10.62 -6.75
C THR A 339 -8.48 -9.10 -6.75
N ASP A 340 -9.57 -8.60 -7.30
CA ASP A 340 -9.87 -7.17 -7.38
C ASP A 340 -10.03 -6.53 -6.00
N VAL A 341 -9.62 -5.26 -5.91
CA VAL A 341 -9.89 -4.37 -4.77
C VAL A 341 -10.95 -3.37 -5.17
N ARG A 342 -12.07 -3.34 -4.45
CA ARG A 342 -13.17 -2.44 -4.72
C ARG A 342 -13.09 -1.20 -3.84
N THR A 343 -13.15 -0.02 -4.47
CA THR A 343 -13.19 1.27 -3.81
C THR A 343 -14.55 1.95 -4.03
N THR A 344 -14.82 2.98 -3.24
CA THR A 344 -16.01 3.82 -3.38
C THR A 344 -15.78 5.01 -4.30
N LEU A 345 -14.57 5.20 -4.85
CA LEU A 345 -14.25 6.33 -5.73
C LEU A 345 -15.15 6.35 -6.96
N ASP A 346 -15.77 7.49 -7.20
CA ASP A 346 -16.47 7.78 -8.46
C ASP A 346 -15.47 8.40 -9.45
N PRO A 347 -15.15 7.70 -10.57
CA PRO A 347 -14.12 8.19 -11.50
C PRO A 347 -14.44 9.57 -12.11
N LYS A 348 -15.71 9.89 -12.31
CA LYS A 348 -16.12 11.19 -12.87
C LYS A 348 -15.94 12.30 -11.84
N LEU A 349 -16.37 12.04 -10.60
CA LEU A 349 -16.24 13.01 -9.52
C LEU A 349 -14.77 13.22 -9.14
N GLN A 350 -13.95 12.16 -9.11
CA GLN A 350 -12.52 12.26 -8.88
C GLN A 350 -11.84 13.13 -9.96
N THR A 351 -12.11 12.85 -11.24
CA THR A 351 -11.55 13.65 -12.36
C THR A 351 -11.99 15.12 -12.29
N LEU A 352 -13.26 15.36 -11.96
CA LEU A 352 -13.77 16.73 -11.77
C LEU A 352 -13.04 17.42 -10.61
N ALA A 353 -12.88 16.75 -9.47
CA ALA A 353 -12.18 17.30 -8.31
C ALA A 353 -10.73 17.67 -8.63
N GLU A 354 -10.02 16.81 -9.34
CA GLU A 354 -8.64 17.06 -9.80
C GLU A 354 -8.58 18.26 -10.76
N SER A 355 -9.51 18.33 -11.72
CA SER A 355 -9.57 19.44 -12.66
C SER A 355 -9.84 20.80 -11.99
N LEU A 356 -10.56 20.80 -10.87
CA LEU A 356 -10.84 22.02 -10.09
C LEU A 356 -9.60 22.50 -9.30
N LEU A 357 -8.66 21.60 -9.02
CA LEU A 357 -7.43 21.88 -8.29
C LEU A 357 -6.21 22.11 -9.20
N GLN A 358 -6.31 21.87 -10.50
CA GLN A 358 -5.17 21.88 -11.44
C GLN A 358 -4.36 23.17 -11.46
N ASP A 359 -5.01 24.31 -11.20
CA ASP A 359 -4.38 25.64 -11.22
C ASP A 359 -3.85 26.06 -9.83
N GLN A 360 -4.07 25.26 -8.78
CA GLN A 360 -3.58 25.56 -7.44
C GLN A 360 -2.09 25.25 -7.34
N LYS A 361 -1.28 26.30 -7.16
CA LYS A 361 0.18 26.15 -7.01
C LYS A 361 0.59 25.60 -5.65
N PRO A 362 -0.01 26.04 -4.52
CA PRO A 362 0.22 25.42 -3.21
C PRO A 362 -0.36 24.02 -3.12
N ALA A 363 0.03 23.25 -2.10
CA ALA A 363 -0.64 22.00 -1.78
C ALA A 363 -2.13 22.26 -1.57
N SER A 364 -2.95 21.41 -2.13
CA SER A 364 -4.39 21.56 -2.10
C SER A 364 -5.10 20.22 -2.14
N ALA A 365 -6.34 20.18 -1.65
CA ALA A 365 -7.14 18.97 -1.71
C ALA A 365 -8.63 19.27 -1.82
N LEU A 366 -9.35 18.34 -2.44
CA LEU A 366 -10.80 18.27 -2.45
C LEU A 366 -11.22 16.84 -2.11
N VAL A 367 -11.96 16.70 -1.02
CA VAL A 367 -12.54 15.41 -0.61
C VAL A 367 -14.05 15.52 -0.69
N ALA A 368 -14.69 14.49 -1.24
CA ALA A 368 -16.13 14.37 -1.35
C ALA A 368 -16.60 13.06 -0.72
N ILE A 369 -17.61 13.15 0.16
CA ILE A 369 -18.19 12.02 0.90
C ILE A 369 -19.69 12.00 0.65
N ARG A 370 -20.29 10.81 0.52
CA ARG A 370 -21.73 10.60 0.55
C ARG A 370 -22.18 10.48 2.01
N PRO A 371 -22.91 11.47 2.58
CA PRO A 371 -23.33 11.44 3.97
C PRO A 371 -24.13 10.20 4.36
N SER A 372 -25.04 9.73 3.49
CA SER A 372 -25.95 8.62 3.78
C SER A 372 -25.24 7.26 3.95
N SER A 373 -24.03 7.06 3.35
CA SER A 373 -23.32 5.79 3.38
C SER A 373 -21.89 5.89 3.96
N GLY A 374 -21.32 7.09 4.05
CA GLY A 374 -19.92 7.30 4.42
C GLY A 374 -18.92 7.06 3.27
N GLU A 375 -19.37 6.72 2.07
CA GLU A 375 -18.52 6.46 0.92
C GLU A 375 -17.69 7.68 0.53
N ILE A 376 -16.39 7.52 0.44
CA ILE A 376 -15.46 8.52 -0.11
C ILE A 376 -15.55 8.44 -1.63
N LEU A 377 -16.23 9.42 -2.24
CA LEU A 377 -16.47 9.46 -3.67
C LEU A 377 -15.30 10.08 -4.45
N ALA A 378 -14.57 11.00 -3.82
CA ALA A 378 -13.35 11.57 -4.36
C ALA A 378 -12.39 11.96 -3.23
N ALA A 379 -11.09 11.78 -3.50
CA ALA A 379 -9.98 12.19 -2.64
C ALA A 379 -8.87 12.75 -3.54
N ALA A 380 -9.05 13.99 -3.99
CA ALA A 380 -8.15 14.65 -4.92
C ALA A 380 -7.12 15.51 -4.18
N SER A 381 -5.85 15.30 -4.50
CA SER A 381 -4.74 16.16 -4.09
C SER A 381 -4.25 16.95 -5.30
N GLY A 382 -4.15 18.27 -5.19
CA GLY A 382 -3.71 19.14 -6.28
C GLY A 382 -2.22 18.99 -6.59
N PRO A 383 -1.76 19.49 -7.75
CA PRO A 383 -0.37 19.33 -8.21
C PRO A 383 0.66 19.93 -7.26
N GLY A 384 0.32 20.99 -6.52
CA GLY A 384 1.17 21.59 -5.48
C GLY A 384 1.52 20.64 -4.34
N SER A 385 0.77 19.54 -4.14
CA SER A 385 1.06 18.49 -3.16
C SER A 385 2.27 17.62 -3.55
N LYS A 386 2.78 17.74 -4.78
CA LYS A 386 3.99 17.05 -5.27
C LYS A 386 4.00 15.53 -5.02
N GLY A 387 2.83 14.90 -5.18
CA GLY A 387 2.65 13.46 -4.97
C GLY A 387 2.35 13.03 -3.53
N TYR A 388 2.36 13.97 -2.56
CA TYR A 388 1.88 13.69 -1.21
C TYR A 388 0.34 13.60 -1.19
N ASP A 389 -0.19 12.65 -0.42
CA ASP A 389 -1.63 12.50 -0.24
C ASP A 389 -2.17 13.53 0.75
N THR A 390 -2.31 14.77 0.29
CA THR A 390 -2.85 15.88 1.07
C THR A 390 -4.30 15.61 1.46
N ALA A 391 -5.09 14.96 0.60
CA ALA A 391 -6.49 14.68 0.82
C ALA A 391 -6.75 13.77 2.02
N MET A 392 -5.99 12.67 2.13
CA MET A 392 -6.19 11.64 3.15
C MET A 392 -5.26 11.81 4.35
N LEU A 393 -4.02 12.24 4.13
CA LEU A 393 -2.94 12.24 5.13
C LEU A 393 -2.50 13.63 5.60
N GLY A 394 -2.99 14.71 4.97
CA GLY A 394 -2.66 16.07 5.37
C GLY A 394 -2.95 16.32 6.85
N GLN A 395 -2.10 17.09 7.52
CA GLN A 395 -2.22 17.43 8.94
C GLN A 395 -2.10 18.93 9.13
N TYR A 396 -3.24 19.60 9.08
CA TYR A 396 -3.29 21.06 9.08
C TYR A 396 -4.25 21.59 10.14
N ALA A 397 -3.99 22.80 10.65
CA ALA A 397 -4.91 23.49 11.52
C ALA A 397 -6.21 23.80 10.76
N PRO A 398 -7.39 23.37 11.24
CA PRO A 398 -8.67 23.57 10.53
C PRO A 398 -9.19 25.01 10.59
N GLY A 399 -8.64 25.83 11.48
CA GLY A 399 -9.15 27.16 11.72
C GLY A 399 -10.64 27.15 12.02
N SER A 400 -11.33 28.16 11.56
CA SER A 400 -12.76 28.37 11.85
C SER A 400 -13.73 27.30 11.34
N THR A 401 -13.29 26.32 10.54
CA THR A 401 -14.16 25.15 10.22
C THR A 401 -14.44 24.35 11.48
N PHE A 402 -13.49 24.28 12.40
CA PHE A 402 -13.63 23.56 13.68
C PHE A 402 -14.66 24.17 14.63
N LYS A 403 -15.09 25.41 14.39
CA LYS A 403 -16.20 26.01 15.17
C LYS A 403 -17.52 25.23 15.02
N VAL A 404 -17.64 24.36 14.04
CA VAL A 404 -18.77 23.41 13.95
C VAL A 404 -18.73 22.42 15.11
N ALA A 405 -17.55 21.86 15.42
CA ALA A 405 -17.36 20.98 16.58
C ALA A 405 -17.53 21.73 17.91
N THR A 406 -16.96 22.95 18.00
CA THR A 406 -17.14 23.80 19.18
C THR A 406 -18.61 24.19 19.38
N SER A 407 -19.36 24.44 18.29
CA SER A 407 -20.83 24.71 18.37
C SER A 407 -21.58 23.49 18.89
N LEU A 408 -21.20 22.27 18.49
CA LEU A 408 -21.78 21.05 19.06
C LEU A 408 -21.53 20.96 20.57
N GLY A 409 -20.31 21.24 21.01
CA GLY A 409 -19.99 21.33 22.42
C GLY A 409 -20.90 22.32 23.15
N LEU A 410 -21.15 23.52 22.57
CA LEU A 410 -22.07 24.52 23.13
C LEU A 410 -23.52 24.03 23.15
N LEU A 411 -24.01 23.43 22.09
CA LEU A 411 -25.36 22.86 22.06
C LEU A 411 -25.58 21.85 23.19
N ARG A 412 -24.55 21.04 23.50
CA ARG A 412 -24.55 20.07 24.61
C ARG A 412 -24.60 20.71 26.00
N THR A 413 -24.16 21.96 26.14
CA THR A 413 -24.34 22.71 27.37
C THR A 413 -25.73 23.38 27.50
N GLY A 414 -26.63 23.10 26.57
CA GLY A 414 -28.00 23.67 26.54
C GLY A 414 -28.09 24.98 25.75
N ALA A 415 -27.03 25.39 25.05
CA ALA A 415 -27.12 26.53 24.14
C ALA A 415 -27.98 26.19 22.91
N THR A 416 -28.57 27.22 22.31
CA THR A 416 -29.32 27.14 21.05
C THR A 416 -28.72 28.13 20.04
N PRO A 417 -29.04 28.05 18.76
CA PRO A 417 -28.62 29.07 17.79
C PRO A 417 -28.97 30.50 18.16
N GLN A 418 -29.95 30.69 19.03
CA GLN A 418 -30.43 31.98 19.53
C GLN A 418 -29.78 32.44 20.82
N THR A 419 -29.01 31.54 21.48
CA THR A 419 -28.32 31.88 22.74
C THR A 419 -27.29 32.99 22.49
N ASN A 420 -27.38 34.03 23.31
CA ASN A 420 -26.48 35.17 23.20
C ASN A 420 -25.06 34.85 23.71
N VAL A 421 -24.06 35.24 22.94
CA VAL A 421 -22.64 35.10 23.24
C VAL A 421 -21.90 36.44 23.06
N PRO A 422 -20.84 36.72 23.84
CA PRO A 422 -20.08 37.97 23.71
C PRO A 422 -19.12 37.89 22.53
N CYS A 423 -19.29 38.73 21.51
CA CYS A 423 -18.32 38.92 20.41
C CYS A 423 -17.61 40.26 20.61
N THR A 424 -16.52 40.25 21.35
CA THR A 424 -15.71 41.42 21.66
C THR A 424 -14.63 41.65 20.60
N PRO A 425 -14.06 42.86 20.44
CA PRO A 425 -12.92 43.09 19.53
C PRO A 425 -11.71 42.21 19.84
N SER A 426 -11.45 41.95 21.15
CA SER A 426 -10.39 41.07 21.64
C SER A 426 -10.79 40.39 22.94
N ILE A 427 -10.12 39.30 23.28
CA ILE A 427 -10.22 38.58 24.54
C ILE A 427 -8.83 38.09 24.97
N THR A 428 -8.52 38.20 26.29
CA THR A 428 -7.26 37.71 26.82
C THR A 428 -7.50 36.47 27.69
N VAL A 429 -6.79 35.39 27.39
CA VAL A 429 -6.80 34.15 28.16
C VAL A 429 -5.37 33.82 28.55
N ASP A 430 -5.13 33.68 29.85
CA ASP A 430 -3.83 33.33 30.42
C ASP A 430 -2.67 34.17 29.83
N GLY A 431 -2.87 35.51 29.76
CA GLY A 431 -1.88 36.46 29.24
C GLY A 431 -1.80 36.60 27.72
N ARG A 432 -2.40 35.70 26.94
CA ARG A 432 -2.44 35.82 25.49
C ARG A 432 -3.71 36.52 25.02
N THR A 433 -3.55 37.53 24.18
CA THR A 433 -4.68 38.27 23.58
C THR A 433 -5.02 37.70 22.22
N PHE A 434 -6.28 37.31 22.07
CA PHE A 434 -6.87 36.85 20.80
C PHE A 434 -7.75 37.96 20.21
N LYS A 435 -7.81 38.01 18.88
CA LYS A 435 -8.62 38.99 18.13
C LYS A 435 -9.47 38.27 17.08
N ASN A 436 -10.48 38.99 16.60
CA ASN A 436 -11.15 38.61 15.35
C ASN A 436 -10.21 38.91 14.18
N PHE A 437 -10.54 38.36 12.99
CA PHE A 437 -9.74 38.59 11.78
C PHE A 437 -9.78 40.10 11.37
N PRO A 438 -8.76 40.61 10.66
CA PRO A 438 -8.74 41.96 10.13
C PRO A 438 -9.98 42.27 9.27
N GLY A 439 -10.62 43.42 9.49
CA GLY A 439 -11.82 43.77 8.76
C GLY A 439 -13.10 43.13 9.30
N TYR A 440 -13.12 42.53 10.49
CA TYR A 440 -14.30 41.96 11.10
C TYR A 440 -15.42 43.04 11.22
N PRO A 441 -16.68 42.76 10.76
CA PRO A 441 -17.73 43.78 10.71
C PRO A 441 -18.12 44.27 12.10
N ALA A 442 -18.02 45.58 12.31
CA ALA A 442 -18.38 46.22 13.58
C ALA A 442 -19.83 45.97 13.98
N SER A 443 -20.74 45.79 13.00
CA SER A 443 -22.15 45.48 13.23
C SER A 443 -22.41 44.09 13.84
N ALA A 444 -21.42 43.19 13.77
CA ALA A 444 -21.48 41.86 14.35
C ALA A 444 -20.74 41.75 15.69
N LEU A 445 -20.26 42.87 16.25
CA LEU A 445 -19.69 42.95 17.59
C LEU A 445 -20.77 43.17 18.66
N GLY A 446 -20.41 42.83 19.90
CA GLY A 446 -21.28 43.00 21.07
C GLY A 446 -21.85 41.67 21.56
N THR A 447 -23.01 41.74 22.22
CA THR A 447 -23.74 40.53 22.61
C THR A 447 -24.65 40.12 21.46
N VAL A 448 -24.31 39.02 20.81
CA VAL A 448 -24.96 38.54 19.59
C VAL A 448 -25.46 37.11 19.73
N PRO A 449 -26.50 36.67 19.02
CA PRO A 449 -26.87 35.25 18.96
C PRO A 449 -25.72 34.37 18.45
N LEU A 450 -25.62 33.13 18.93
CA LEU A 450 -24.61 32.14 18.47
C LEU A 450 -24.62 31.99 16.94
N ARG A 451 -25.84 32.00 16.32
CA ARG A 451 -25.97 31.99 14.85
C ARG A 451 -25.23 33.16 14.18
N THR A 452 -25.27 34.36 14.76
CA THR A 452 -24.58 35.54 14.24
C THR A 452 -23.03 35.38 14.42
N ALA A 453 -22.63 34.89 15.60
CA ALA A 453 -21.23 34.66 15.89
C ALA A 453 -20.57 33.66 14.91
N ILE A 454 -21.28 32.56 14.54
CA ILE A 454 -20.75 31.58 13.58
C ILE A 454 -20.85 32.07 12.13
N THR A 455 -21.93 32.83 11.79
CA THR A 455 -22.12 33.42 10.46
C THR A 455 -20.92 34.30 10.08
N PHE A 456 -20.57 35.23 10.96
CA PHE A 456 -19.41 36.12 10.77
C PHE A 456 -18.10 35.56 11.31
N SER A 457 -18.11 34.29 11.78
CA SER A 457 -16.90 33.60 12.27
C SER A 457 -16.16 34.32 13.42
N CYS A 458 -16.92 34.89 14.39
CA CYS A 458 -16.34 35.60 15.55
C CYS A 458 -15.40 34.70 16.37
N ASN A 459 -14.11 35.00 16.44
CA ASN A 459 -13.15 34.23 17.24
C ASN A 459 -13.42 34.38 18.72
N THR A 460 -13.56 35.63 19.17
CA THR A 460 -13.68 35.96 20.60
C THR A 460 -14.93 35.39 21.23
N ALA A 461 -16.02 35.24 20.47
CA ALA A 461 -17.27 34.65 20.96
C ALA A 461 -17.10 33.15 21.30
N PHE A 462 -16.34 32.39 20.49
CA PHE A 462 -16.07 31.00 20.73
C PHE A 462 -15.00 30.80 21.80
N ILE A 463 -13.94 31.61 21.80
CA ILE A 463 -12.89 31.58 22.81
C ILE A 463 -13.48 31.90 24.20
N ALA A 464 -14.41 32.83 24.31
CA ALA A 464 -15.08 33.18 25.58
C ALA A 464 -15.82 31.99 26.23
N GLN A 465 -16.05 30.90 25.50
CA GLN A 465 -16.73 29.72 26.04
C GLN A 465 -15.76 28.62 26.52
N HIS A 466 -14.45 28.85 26.51
CA HIS A 466 -13.40 27.87 26.85
C HIS A 466 -13.54 27.29 28.28
N GLU A 467 -14.14 28.01 29.21
CA GLU A 467 -14.40 27.51 30.57
C GLU A 467 -15.67 26.67 30.67
N LYS A 468 -16.59 26.74 29.66
CA LYS A 468 -17.81 25.93 29.61
C LYS A 468 -17.64 24.61 28.91
N ILE A 469 -16.67 24.52 28.03
CA ILE A 469 -16.33 23.33 27.25
C ILE A 469 -14.87 23.04 27.53
N ASP A 470 -14.59 22.04 28.33
CA ASP A 470 -13.21 21.57 28.58
C ASP A 470 -12.65 20.77 27.39
N ASP A 471 -11.37 20.40 27.49
CA ASP A 471 -10.68 19.62 26.44
C ASP A 471 -11.42 18.31 26.12
N ALA A 472 -11.94 17.63 27.14
CA ALA A 472 -12.63 16.35 26.99
C ALA A 472 -13.97 16.52 26.26
N ALA A 473 -14.73 17.54 26.62
CA ALA A 473 -16.01 17.88 25.97
C ALA A 473 -15.80 18.33 24.51
N LEU A 474 -14.74 19.12 24.24
CA LEU A 474 -14.37 19.54 22.90
C LEU A 474 -13.93 18.34 22.04
N GLY A 475 -13.08 17.45 22.59
CA GLY A 475 -12.66 16.21 21.93
C GLY A 475 -13.85 15.28 21.65
N SER A 476 -14.78 15.12 22.61
CA SER A 476 -15.99 14.33 22.45
C SER A 476 -16.91 14.91 21.37
N ALA A 477 -17.08 16.23 21.32
CA ALA A 477 -17.85 16.89 20.26
C ALA A 477 -17.24 16.70 18.88
N ALA A 478 -15.92 16.85 18.76
CA ALA A 478 -15.17 16.58 17.53
C ALA A 478 -15.30 15.12 17.09
N GLY A 479 -15.14 14.18 18.02
CA GLY A 479 -15.32 12.74 17.79
C GLY A 479 -16.73 12.36 17.31
N SER A 480 -17.76 13.06 17.77
CA SER A 480 -19.14 12.87 17.31
C SER A 480 -19.36 13.30 15.86
N LEU A 481 -18.47 14.13 15.34
CA LEU A 481 -18.44 14.58 13.95
C LEU A 481 -17.37 13.84 13.12
N GLY A 482 -16.77 12.77 13.66
CA GLY A 482 -15.79 11.93 12.97
C GLY A 482 -14.32 12.35 13.13
N VAL A 483 -14.02 13.48 13.78
CA VAL A 483 -12.65 13.98 13.98
C VAL A 483 -11.97 13.26 15.14
N GLY A 484 -10.75 12.75 14.92
CA GLY A 484 -9.96 12.05 15.94
C GLY A 484 -10.41 10.59 16.20
N ARG A 485 -11.23 10.03 15.33
CA ARG A 485 -11.65 8.63 15.40
C ARG A 485 -10.60 7.69 14.78
N PRO A 486 -10.62 6.39 15.15
CA PRO A 486 -9.81 5.38 14.46
C PRO A 486 -10.05 5.39 12.95
N ASN A 487 -9.00 5.07 12.20
CA ASN A 487 -9.10 4.95 10.76
C ASN A 487 -9.72 3.59 10.38
N GLU A 488 -10.91 3.62 9.80
CA GLU A 488 -11.67 2.47 9.29
C GLU A 488 -11.92 2.59 7.78
N THR A 489 -11.20 3.47 7.08
CA THR A 489 -11.40 3.70 5.64
C THR A 489 -10.98 2.53 4.76
N GLY A 490 -10.15 1.62 5.27
CA GLY A 490 -9.48 0.58 4.48
C GLY A 490 -8.22 1.07 3.75
N ALA A 491 -7.86 2.35 3.89
CA ALA A 491 -6.66 2.95 3.32
C ALA A 491 -5.90 3.77 4.37
N ALA A 492 -4.67 4.17 4.08
CA ALA A 492 -3.95 5.09 4.96
C ALA A 492 -4.69 6.44 5.03
N ALA A 493 -5.08 6.88 6.23
CA ALA A 493 -5.78 8.13 6.44
C ALA A 493 -5.52 8.71 7.82
N PHE A 494 -5.58 10.05 7.92
CA PHE A 494 -5.53 10.79 9.17
C PHE A 494 -6.89 11.44 9.43
N LEU A 495 -7.61 10.99 10.46
CA LEU A 495 -8.95 11.50 10.79
C LEU A 495 -8.92 12.63 11.81
N GLY A 496 -7.76 13.27 12.00
CA GLY A 496 -7.60 14.43 12.87
C GLY A 496 -7.10 14.08 14.25
N SER A 497 -6.74 15.14 15.00
CA SER A 497 -6.28 15.07 16.39
C SER A 497 -6.77 16.29 17.16
N VAL A 498 -7.40 16.04 18.29
CA VAL A 498 -7.84 17.07 19.24
C VAL A 498 -7.22 16.74 20.60
N PRO A 499 -6.01 17.26 20.88
CA PRO A 499 -5.28 16.92 22.09
C PRO A 499 -6.00 17.40 23.36
N ALA A 500 -6.05 16.56 24.38
CA ALA A 500 -6.52 16.90 25.72
C ALA A 500 -5.35 17.26 26.65
N GLY A 501 -5.65 17.91 27.76
CA GLY A 501 -4.64 18.28 28.78
C GLY A 501 -3.70 19.38 28.32
N VAL A 502 -4.08 20.17 27.34
CA VAL A 502 -3.33 21.35 26.90
C VAL A 502 -3.53 22.52 27.86
N GLY A 503 -2.57 23.46 27.93
CA GLY A 503 -2.69 24.63 28.75
C GLY A 503 -3.87 25.54 28.34
N LYS A 504 -4.31 26.43 29.25
CA LYS A 504 -5.48 27.30 29.02
C LYS A 504 -5.43 28.08 27.71
N THR A 505 -4.28 28.59 27.33
CA THR A 505 -4.06 29.32 26.08
C THR A 505 -4.26 28.41 24.84
N ASP A 506 -3.70 27.20 24.87
CA ASP A 506 -3.84 26.24 23.77
C ASP A 506 -5.28 25.74 23.68
N HIS A 507 -5.95 25.51 24.82
CA HIS A 507 -7.37 25.17 24.85
C HIS A 507 -8.23 26.26 24.22
N ALA A 508 -8.02 27.53 24.62
CA ALA A 508 -8.69 28.68 24.05
C ALA A 508 -8.47 28.79 22.52
N ALA A 509 -7.26 28.51 22.04
CA ALA A 509 -6.97 28.44 20.62
C ALA A 509 -7.68 27.25 19.92
N SER A 510 -7.78 26.11 20.60
CA SER A 510 -8.49 24.93 20.10
C SER A 510 -9.98 25.18 19.86
N MET A 511 -10.63 26.08 20.64
CA MET A 511 -12.02 26.48 20.43
C MET A 511 -12.30 27.06 19.05
N ILE A 512 -11.28 27.53 18.35
CA ILE A 512 -11.38 28.12 17.01
C ILE A 512 -10.57 27.33 15.97
N GLY A 513 -10.15 26.09 16.30
CA GLY A 513 -9.40 25.22 15.39
C GLY A 513 -7.95 25.65 15.14
N GLN A 514 -7.38 26.34 16.11
CA GLN A 514 -5.97 26.74 16.14
C GLN A 514 -5.23 25.94 17.23
N GLY A 515 -4.01 26.32 17.55
CA GLY A 515 -3.21 25.65 18.57
C GLY A 515 -2.71 24.28 18.10
N LYS A 516 -3.14 23.23 18.80
CA LYS A 516 -2.67 21.84 18.53
C LYS A 516 -3.70 20.95 17.81
N VAL A 517 -4.85 21.53 17.42
CA VAL A 517 -5.87 20.81 16.66
C VAL A 517 -5.39 20.66 15.22
N LEU A 518 -5.38 19.42 14.73
CA LEU A 518 -5.01 19.08 13.36
C LEU A 518 -6.13 18.24 12.71
N VAL A 519 -6.41 18.49 11.44
CA VAL A 519 -7.31 17.69 10.63
C VAL A 519 -6.73 17.47 9.22
N SER A 520 -7.15 16.38 8.58
CA SER A 520 -6.99 16.23 7.13
C SER A 520 -8.21 16.80 6.41
N PRO A 521 -8.13 17.06 5.10
CA PRO A 521 -9.31 17.35 4.28
C PRO A 521 -10.38 16.26 4.39
N LEU A 522 -10.00 14.99 4.50
CA LEU A 522 -10.93 13.89 4.77
C LEU A 522 -11.67 14.07 6.11
N ALA A 523 -10.93 14.34 7.18
CA ALA A 523 -11.54 14.56 8.49
C ALA A 523 -12.51 15.77 8.49
N ALA A 524 -12.13 16.84 7.78
CA ALA A 524 -12.96 18.02 7.61
C ALA A 524 -14.23 17.73 6.78
N ALA A 525 -14.13 16.93 5.71
CA ALA A 525 -15.28 16.46 4.93
C ALA A 525 -16.20 15.55 5.76
N THR A 526 -15.62 14.68 6.59
CA THR A 526 -16.36 13.78 7.49
C THR A 526 -17.17 14.56 8.51
N MET A 527 -16.62 15.66 9.02
CA MET A 527 -17.35 16.58 9.91
C MET A 527 -18.58 17.16 9.22
N ALA A 528 -18.46 17.62 7.98
CA ALA A 528 -19.59 18.13 7.20
C ALA A 528 -20.61 17.01 6.89
N ALA A 529 -20.14 15.83 6.53
CA ALA A 529 -20.98 14.65 6.25
C ALA A 529 -21.79 14.23 7.48
N SER A 530 -21.20 14.24 8.67
CA SER A 530 -21.88 13.91 9.93
C SER A 530 -23.00 14.89 10.26
N VAL A 531 -22.79 16.19 10.02
CA VAL A 531 -23.87 17.20 10.17
C VAL A 531 -24.96 16.98 9.14
N ALA A 532 -24.61 16.70 7.89
CA ALA A 532 -25.57 16.44 6.82
C ALA A 532 -26.41 15.19 7.10
N HIS A 533 -25.76 14.11 7.51
CA HIS A 533 -26.43 12.84 7.83
C HIS A 533 -27.31 12.94 9.10
N GLY A 534 -26.84 13.65 10.10
CA GLY A 534 -27.53 13.76 11.40
C GLY A 534 -27.09 12.72 12.43
N SER A 535 -26.04 11.98 12.12
CA SER A 535 -25.31 11.09 13.02
C SER A 535 -23.85 11.01 12.58
N THR A 536 -22.97 10.47 13.43
CA THR A 536 -21.56 10.28 13.10
C THR A 536 -21.40 9.44 11.84
N VAL A 537 -20.70 9.96 10.85
CA VAL A 537 -20.34 9.24 9.62
C VAL A 537 -18.95 8.62 9.79
N THR A 538 -18.81 7.36 9.43
CA THR A 538 -17.51 6.67 9.30
C THR A 538 -17.14 6.66 7.82
N PRO A 539 -16.08 7.36 7.41
CA PRO A 539 -15.69 7.39 6.01
C PRO A 539 -15.14 6.01 5.59
N THR A 540 -15.55 5.55 4.42
CA THR A 540 -15.17 4.25 3.84
C THR A 540 -14.64 4.46 2.44
N LEU A 541 -13.45 3.94 2.16
CA LEU A 541 -12.86 3.93 0.81
C LEU A 541 -12.86 2.53 0.21
N ILE A 542 -12.52 1.53 1.00
CA ILE A 542 -12.47 0.14 0.55
C ILE A 542 -13.76 -0.57 0.92
N VAL A 543 -14.40 -1.15 -0.08
CA VAL A 543 -15.60 -1.99 0.12
C VAL A 543 -15.12 -3.38 0.53
N SER A 544 -15.41 -3.77 1.78
CA SER A 544 -15.12 -5.10 2.28
C SER A 544 -15.94 -6.14 1.51
N ASP A 545 -15.29 -7.18 1.02
CA ASP A 545 -15.97 -8.31 0.38
C ASP A 545 -16.11 -9.41 1.44
N PRO A 546 -17.33 -9.70 1.93
CA PRO A 546 -17.50 -10.66 3.03
C PRO A 546 -17.02 -12.08 2.72
N ALA A 547 -16.74 -12.39 1.45
CA ALA A 547 -16.16 -13.67 1.03
C ALA A 547 -14.61 -13.71 1.08
N SER A 548 -13.96 -12.56 1.24
CA SER A 548 -12.48 -12.39 1.16
C SER A 548 -11.82 -12.06 2.51
N ASP A 549 -12.59 -11.72 3.54
CA ASP A 549 -12.09 -11.30 4.86
C ASP A 549 -11.77 -12.50 5.80
N ALA A 550 -10.99 -13.47 5.32
CA ALA A 550 -10.23 -14.32 6.24
C ALA A 550 -9.10 -13.44 6.82
N PRO A 551 -8.87 -13.43 8.15
CA PRO A 551 -7.90 -12.52 8.77
C PRO A 551 -6.48 -12.88 8.34
N THR A 552 -5.99 -12.23 7.33
CA THR A 552 -4.56 -12.15 7.07
C THR A 552 -3.99 -11.15 8.07
N THR A 553 -3.14 -11.62 8.97
CA THR A 553 -2.42 -10.76 9.91
C THR A 553 -1.63 -9.72 9.10
N ALA A 554 -2.08 -8.48 9.15
CA ALA A 554 -1.41 -7.38 8.48
C ALA A 554 0.05 -7.28 8.95
N PRO A 555 1.03 -7.26 8.04
CA PRO A 555 2.38 -6.87 8.39
C PRO A 555 2.36 -5.39 8.78
N ALA A 556 3.11 -5.06 9.83
CA ALA A 556 3.32 -3.68 10.27
C ALA A 556 3.82 -2.85 9.08
N ALA A 557 3.20 -1.70 8.86
CA ALA A 557 3.56 -0.80 7.79
C ALA A 557 5.07 -0.49 7.83
N PRO A 558 5.78 -0.55 6.70
CA PRO A 558 7.16 -0.13 6.64
C PRO A 558 7.24 1.37 6.93
N SER A 559 8.05 1.75 7.92
CA SER A 559 8.41 3.15 8.19
C SER A 559 9.04 3.73 6.93
N ALA A 560 8.33 4.61 6.26
CA ALA A 560 8.85 5.35 5.12
C ALA A 560 9.94 6.31 5.63
N SER A 561 11.19 5.89 5.50
CA SER A 561 12.37 6.73 5.68
C SER A 561 12.60 7.54 4.39
N ALA A 562 11.93 8.69 4.30
CA ALA A 562 12.31 9.74 3.37
C ALA A 562 12.83 10.90 4.20
N SER A 563 14.15 11.04 4.27
CA SER A 563 14.80 12.20 4.88
C SER A 563 14.76 13.40 3.93
N PRO A 564 14.23 14.54 4.35
CA PRO A 564 14.68 15.81 3.79
C PRO A 564 15.92 16.27 4.55
N VAL A 565 16.95 16.63 3.78
CA VAL A 565 18.16 17.26 4.27
C VAL A 565 17.81 18.64 4.88
N ALA A 566 18.01 18.79 6.19
CA ALA A 566 18.05 20.09 6.85
C ALA A 566 19.30 20.19 7.73
N PRO A 567 19.88 21.38 7.91
CA PRO A 567 21.20 21.54 8.52
C PRO A 567 21.21 21.32 10.03
N SER A 568 22.33 20.83 10.48
CA SER A 568 22.68 20.46 11.83
C SER A 568 22.43 21.54 12.88
N ALA A 569 21.73 21.17 13.97
CA ALA A 569 21.96 21.72 15.30
C ALA A 569 21.84 20.59 16.32
N SER A 570 22.92 20.38 17.03
CA SER A 570 23.10 19.36 18.07
C SER A 570 22.24 19.62 19.29
N SER A 571 21.51 18.62 19.78
CA SER A 571 21.46 18.29 21.20
C SER A 571 20.66 17.00 21.43
N SER A 572 21.30 16.11 22.17
CA SER A 572 20.87 14.80 22.61
C SER A 572 19.70 14.85 23.60
N ALA A 573 18.62 14.09 23.30
CA ALA A 573 17.82 13.40 24.32
C ALA A 573 16.99 12.32 23.63
N SER A 574 17.32 11.06 23.93
CA SER A 574 16.54 9.87 23.57
C SER A 574 15.24 9.87 24.36
N SER A 575 14.10 10.06 23.68
CA SER A 575 12.79 9.79 24.24
C SER A 575 12.03 8.88 23.26
N SER A 576 11.67 7.70 23.74
CA SER A 576 10.74 6.79 23.07
C SER A 576 9.46 7.54 22.66
N PRO A 577 8.85 7.23 21.49
CA PRO A 577 7.60 7.85 21.10
C PRO A 577 6.50 7.45 22.09
N ALA A 578 5.97 8.45 22.81
CA ALA A 578 4.83 8.28 23.69
C ALA A 578 3.60 7.92 22.84
N THR A 579 2.91 6.85 23.21
CA THR A 579 1.58 6.51 22.67
C THR A 579 0.66 7.74 22.83
N PRO A 580 -0.01 8.20 21.76
CA PRO A 580 -0.96 9.31 21.88
C PRO A 580 -2.02 9.00 22.95
N PRO A 581 -2.40 9.97 23.81
CA PRO A 581 -3.45 9.74 24.78
C PRO A 581 -4.75 9.36 24.06
N ALA A 582 -5.43 8.32 24.57
CA ALA A 582 -6.69 7.84 24.03
C ALA A 582 -7.73 8.98 24.01
N THR A 583 -8.33 9.23 22.84
CA THR A 583 -9.43 10.18 22.70
C THR A 583 -10.61 9.71 23.55
N PRO A 584 -11.27 10.58 24.33
CA PRO A 584 -12.45 10.21 25.09
C PRO A 584 -13.54 9.60 24.18
N PRO A 585 -14.34 8.62 24.67
CA PRO A 585 -15.42 8.06 23.87
C PRO A 585 -16.39 9.16 23.43
N ALA A 586 -16.66 9.24 22.11
CA ALA A 586 -17.54 10.26 21.55
C ALA A 586 -19.00 9.91 21.87
N THR A 587 -19.75 10.91 22.36
CA THR A 587 -21.20 10.79 22.51
C THR A 587 -21.83 10.82 21.11
N PRO A 588 -22.78 9.93 20.76
CA PRO A 588 -23.44 9.98 19.46
C PRO A 588 -24.10 11.35 19.19
N LEU A 589 -24.02 11.80 17.94
CA LEU A 589 -24.69 13.03 17.50
C LEU A 589 -26.20 12.79 17.47
N SER A 590 -26.99 13.65 18.13
CA SER A 590 -28.45 13.58 18.09
C SER A 590 -29.01 14.34 16.90
N SER A 591 -30.27 14.01 16.51
CA SER A 591 -30.97 14.70 15.43
C SER A 591 -31.22 16.19 15.73
N GLU A 592 -31.43 16.54 17.01
CA GLU A 592 -31.63 17.91 17.43
C GLU A 592 -30.33 18.72 17.36
N GLU A 593 -29.23 18.15 17.83
CA GLU A 593 -27.88 18.74 17.71
C GLU A 593 -27.51 18.97 16.23
N ALA A 594 -27.78 17.99 15.38
CA ALA A 594 -27.54 18.11 13.94
C ALA A 594 -28.43 19.21 13.30
N ALA A 595 -29.69 19.33 13.69
CA ALA A 595 -30.57 20.39 13.23
C ALA A 595 -30.09 21.78 13.67
N GLY A 596 -29.58 21.90 14.90
CA GLY A 596 -28.92 23.10 15.39
C GLY A 596 -27.71 23.47 14.54
N LEU A 597 -26.80 22.51 14.29
CA LEU A 597 -25.64 22.71 13.44
C LEU A 597 -25.99 23.09 12.00
N ARG A 598 -27.00 22.45 11.39
CA ARG A 598 -27.50 22.81 10.06
C ARG A 598 -27.96 24.26 10.01
N THR A 599 -28.71 24.70 11.03
CA THR A 599 -29.18 26.10 11.14
C THR A 599 -27.97 27.06 11.19
N LEU A 600 -26.97 26.74 11.96
CA LEU A 600 -25.72 27.52 12.08
C LEU A 600 -24.93 27.56 10.75
N MET A 601 -24.75 26.44 10.10
CA MET A 601 -24.00 26.35 8.82
C MET A 601 -24.76 27.01 7.67
N ARG A 602 -26.11 26.96 7.65
CA ARG A 602 -26.90 27.67 6.65
C ARG A 602 -26.73 29.18 6.78
N GLY A 603 -26.68 29.69 8.01
CA GLY A 603 -26.43 31.11 8.28
C GLY A 603 -25.13 31.63 7.67
N VAL A 604 -24.08 30.79 7.60
CA VAL A 604 -22.80 31.16 6.97
C VAL A 604 -22.99 31.42 5.48
N VAL A 605 -23.77 30.62 4.78
CA VAL A 605 -24.03 30.81 3.34
C VAL A 605 -24.93 32.03 3.08
N THR A 606 -25.99 32.24 3.88
CA THR A 606 -26.97 33.28 3.62
C THR A 606 -26.61 34.68 4.15
N GLY A 607 -25.54 34.80 4.92
CA GLY A 607 -25.16 36.09 5.51
C GLY A 607 -23.69 36.24 5.88
N GLY A 608 -22.87 35.19 5.64
CA GLY A 608 -21.47 35.16 6.02
C GLY A 608 -20.51 35.58 4.90
N GLY A 609 -20.98 36.15 3.81
CA GLY A 609 -20.13 36.58 2.70
C GLY A 609 -19.58 35.44 1.84
N VAL A 610 -20.32 34.35 1.70
CA VAL A 610 -19.98 33.18 0.87
C VAL A 610 -20.92 33.12 -0.35
N ASP A 611 -21.06 34.23 -1.03
CA ASP A 611 -22.06 34.47 -2.11
C ASP A 611 -21.95 33.42 -3.24
N ALA A 612 -20.74 32.91 -3.49
CA ALA A 612 -20.52 31.87 -4.48
C ALA A 612 -21.32 30.58 -4.22
N LEU A 613 -21.68 30.29 -2.96
CA LEU A 613 -22.47 29.12 -2.58
C LEU A 613 -23.96 29.40 -2.49
N GLU A 614 -24.37 30.65 -2.38
CA GLU A 614 -25.78 31.00 -2.25
C GLU A 614 -26.57 30.74 -3.54
N THR A 615 -25.91 30.93 -4.67
CA THR A 615 -26.49 30.84 -6.02
C THR A 615 -26.30 29.46 -6.69
N VAL A 616 -25.70 28.51 -5.98
CA VAL A 616 -25.48 27.14 -6.51
C VAL A 616 -26.83 26.45 -6.73
N PRO A 617 -27.09 25.89 -7.93
CA PRO A 617 -28.34 25.16 -8.22
C PRO A 617 -28.40 23.82 -7.45
N GLY A 618 -29.60 23.23 -7.34
CA GLY A 618 -29.81 21.90 -6.72
C GLY A 618 -30.21 21.90 -5.26
N GLY A 619 -30.52 23.08 -4.68
CA GLY A 619 -31.05 23.20 -3.32
C GLY A 619 -30.11 23.94 -2.35
N PRO A 620 -30.48 24.04 -1.06
CA PRO A 620 -29.68 24.80 -0.10
C PRO A 620 -28.33 24.20 0.18
N VAL A 621 -27.27 25.02 0.13
CA VAL A 621 -25.95 24.68 0.59
C VAL A 621 -25.76 25.09 2.04
N TYR A 622 -25.07 24.29 2.79
CA TYR A 622 -24.65 24.51 4.19
C TYR A 622 -23.11 24.49 4.24
N ALA A 623 -22.52 25.48 4.88
CA ALA A 623 -21.06 25.57 4.86
C ALA A 623 -20.46 26.19 6.11
N LYS A 624 -19.15 26.03 6.28
CA LYS A 624 -18.31 26.80 7.19
C LYS A 624 -16.95 27.04 6.55
N THR A 625 -16.58 28.31 6.43
CA THR A 625 -15.24 28.71 5.99
C THR A 625 -14.24 28.61 7.13
N GLY A 626 -13.00 28.35 6.78
CA GLY A 626 -11.87 28.35 7.69
C GLY A 626 -10.71 29.16 7.13
N THR A 627 -9.99 29.80 8.03
CA THR A 627 -8.68 30.43 7.79
C THR A 627 -7.84 30.12 9.02
N ALA A 628 -6.69 29.52 8.81
CA ALA A 628 -5.76 29.20 9.90
C ALA A 628 -4.41 29.81 9.61
N GLU A 629 -3.89 30.61 10.52
CA GLU A 629 -2.57 31.23 10.42
C GLU A 629 -1.49 30.17 10.68
N PHE A 630 -0.42 30.21 9.90
CA PHE A 630 0.76 29.36 10.07
C PHE A 630 2.04 30.08 9.65
N GLY A 631 3.21 29.50 9.97
CA GLY A 631 4.50 30.15 9.72
C GLY A 631 4.86 31.18 10.80
N ASN A 632 6.00 31.84 10.60
CA ASN A 632 6.55 32.85 11.49
C ASN A 632 6.70 34.22 10.82
N GLU A 633 6.18 34.37 9.61
CA GLU A 633 6.19 35.60 8.83
C GLU A 633 5.25 36.63 9.44
N ASP A 634 5.44 37.92 9.12
CA ASP A 634 4.57 39.02 9.50
C ASP A 634 4.15 39.81 8.23
N PRO A 635 2.90 39.69 7.77
CA PRO A 635 1.80 38.86 8.31
C PRO A 635 2.02 37.35 8.08
N PRO A 636 1.47 36.50 8.94
CA PRO A 636 1.57 35.05 8.78
C PRO A 636 0.85 34.57 7.53
N GLN A 637 1.31 33.45 6.96
CA GLN A 637 0.61 32.75 5.90
C GLN A 637 -0.71 32.16 6.42
N THR A 638 -1.64 31.86 5.51
CA THR A 638 -2.94 31.32 5.91
C THR A 638 -3.34 30.09 5.10
N HIS A 639 -3.77 29.06 5.80
CA HIS A 639 -4.52 27.96 5.20
C HIS A 639 -5.94 28.41 4.86
N SER A 640 -6.37 28.16 3.65
CA SER A 640 -7.73 28.40 3.20
C SER A 640 -8.56 27.12 3.23
N TRP A 641 -9.71 27.16 3.90
CA TRP A 641 -10.61 26.04 4.07
C TRP A 641 -12.06 26.37 3.76
N ILE A 642 -12.78 25.39 3.23
CA ILE A 642 -14.23 25.33 3.34
C ILE A 642 -14.67 23.88 3.55
N ILE A 643 -15.62 23.69 4.44
CA ILE A 643 -16.44 22.48 4.50
C ILE A 643 -17.86 22.86 4.10
N ALA A 644 -18.48 22.03 3.26
CA ALA A 644 -19.83 22.30 2.79
C ALA A 644 -20.56 21.00 2.47
N TYR A 645 -21.90 21.06 2.43
CA TYR A 645 -22.70 19.98 1.87
C TYR A 645 -23.95 20.53 1.19
N GLN A 646 -24.43 19.77 0.19
CA GLN A 646 -25.66 19.96 -0.53
C GLN A 646 -26.30 18.61 -0.81
N GLY A 647 -27.56 18.41 -0.39
CA GLY A 647 -28.20 17.09 -0.51
C GLY A 647 -27.38 15.98 0.15
N ASP A 648 -27.11 14.94 -0.60
CA ASP A 648 -26.33 13.77 -0.14
C ASP A 648 -24.86 13.83 -0.60
N LEU A 649 -24.28 15.03 -0.63
CA LEU A 649 -22.88 15.25 -0.94
C LEU A 649 -22.25 16.24 0.03
N ALA A 650 -21.25 15.80 0.79
CA ALA A 650 -20.44 16.64 1.67
C ALA A 650 -19.03 16.75 1.12
N VAL A 651 -18.43 17.93 1.22
CA VAL A 651 -17.11 18.24 0.69
C VAL A 651 -16.25 19.03 1.66
N ALA A 652 -14.94 18.84 1.56
CA ALA A 652 -13.95 19.77 2.08
C ALA A 652 -13.01 20.20 0.96
N VAL A 653 -12.72 21.49 0.89
CA VAL A 653 -11.66 22.04 0.03
C VAL A 653 -10.63 22.71 0.92
N PHE A 654 -9.38 22.39 0.66
CA PHE A 654 -8.20 22.91 1.32
C PHE A 654 -7.21 23.49 0.32
N VAL A 655 -6.61 24.63 0.65
CA VAL A 655 -5.45 25.20 -0.04
C VAL A 655 -4.48 25.67 1.02
N GLU A 656 -3.23 25.18 0.95
CA GLU A 656 -2.22 25.39 1.99
C GLU A 656 -1.84 26.86 2.17
N GLU A 657 -1.67 27.57 1.06
CA GLU A 657 -1.41 29.01 1.04
C GLU A 657 -2.50 29.69 0.22
N GLY A 658 -3.40 30.38 0.89
CA GLY A 658 -4.51 31.07 0.23
C GLY A 658 -5.07 32.19 1.09
N ASP A 659 -5.92 33.00 0.48
CA ASP A 659 -6.71 34.00 1.19
C ASP A 659 -7.78 33.32 2.09
N HIS A 660 -8.68 34.12 2.66
CA HIS A 660 -9.79 33.61 3.43
C HIS A 660 -10.57 32.53 2.68
N GLY A 661 -11.11 31.57 3.43
CA GLY A 661 -11.87 30.44 2.85
C GLY A 661 -13.01 30.84 1.92
N ALA A 662 -13.61 32.00 2.14
CA ALA A 662 -14.64 32.55 1.26
C ALA A 662 -14.09 32.98 -0.12
N VAL A 663 -12.82 33.36 -0.20
CA VAL A 663 -12.16 33.88 -1.43
C VAL A 663 -11.50 32.76 -2.21
N THR A 664 -10.75 31.86 -1.56
CA THR A 664 -9.98 30.82 -2.23
C THR A 664 -10.73 29.50 -2.35
N SER A 665 -11.19 28.92 -1.24
CA SER A 665 -11.74 27.55 -1.22
C SER A 665 -13.22 27.48 -1.58
N ALA A 666 -14.06 28.49 -1.22
CA ALA A 666 -15.48 28.48 -1.50
C ALA A 666 -15.83 28.52 -3.00
N PRO A 667 -15.13 29.27 -3.87
CA PRO A 667 -15.37 29.20 -5.31
C PRO A 667 -15.11 27.83 -5.91
N ILE A 668 -14.12 27.08 -5.39
CA ILE A 668 -13.82 25.71 -5.85
C ILE A 668 -15.00 24.78 -5.50
N ALA A 669 -15.49 24.85 -4.26
CA ALA A 669 -16.66 24.08 -3.84
C ALA A 669 -17.93 24.46 -4.64
N ALA A 670 -18.15 25.75 -4.91
CA ALA A 670 -19.27 26.22 -5.70
C ALA A 670 -19.23 25.72 -7.15
N ARG A 671 -18.05 25.69 -7.78
CA ARG A 671 -17.84 25.12 -9.11
C ARG A 671 -18.15 23.62 -9.13
N LEU A 672 -17.73 22.87 -8.08
CA LEU A 672 -18.05 21.46 -7.96
C LEU A 672 -19.56 21.22 -7.93
N PHE A 673 -20.28 21.83 -6.98
CA PHE A 673 -21.72 21.66 -6.86
C PHE A 673 -22.46 22.10 -8.13
N THR A 674 -22.04 23.21 -8.75
CA THR A 674 -22.63 23.69 -10.01
C THR A 674 -22.42 22.71 -11.17
N ALA A 675 -21.26 22.05 -11.24
CA ALA A 675 -20.99 21.06 -12.27
C ALA A 675 -21.84 19.79 -12.10
N LEU A 676 -22.12 19.41 -10.86
CA LEU A 676 -22.92 18.22 -10.54
C LEU A 676 -24.44 18.46 -10.65
N ALA A 677 -24.89 19.69 -10.67
CA ALA A 677 -26.31 20.05 -10.86
C ALA A 677 -26.74 20.07 -12.34
N LYS A 678 -25.82 19.90 -13.28
CA LYS A 678 -26.06 19.80 -14.74
C LYS A 678 -26.30 18.35 -15.14
#